data_e0b254831dadb84eebab85949a74b3c1
#
_entry.id   e0b254831dadb84eebab85949a74b3c1
#
_cell.length_a   1.000
_cell.length_b   1.000
_cell.length_c   1.000
_cell.angle_alpha   90.00
_cell.angle_beta   90.00
_cell.angle_gamma   90.00
#
_symmetry.space_group_name_H-M   'P 1'
#
loop_
_entity.id
_entity.type
_entity.pdbx_description
1 polymer ?
#
loop_
_entity_poly.entity_id
_entity_poly.type
_entity_poly.pdbx_seq_one_letter_code
_entity_poly.pdbx_strand_id
1 'polypeptide(L)'
;MADTTLDGMDAFTHLGERVRSALSERGFSTPTEPQRRAIPPLAAGENALVLAPTGTGKTETAMLPVFDAIHRAEDRFGISALYITPLRALNRDMRDRLDWWGEYLDVEVDVRHGDTTQYQRSKQADDPPDVLVTTPETLQAMLTGEKLRTALSDVTHLIVDEVHELASSKRGAQLTVGLERLRNLAGPFQRIGLSATVGSPAEVGKFLTGDRGCTLVEVDAGTDVDFRVRNPEPTAEDEALAGELATDVDIASHVRAIRDIVADHESTLIFVNTRQTAEALGSRFKRLDAPIGVHHGSLSKEARIDVEDAFKSGAIDGLVCTSSMELGIDVGRVDHVVQYGSPREVARLLQRVGRAGHRRDAVSEGTILVDHPDDTFEALAIARRAVAGEVEPAAIHHGSLDVVANQIVGLVMDHGEVAARDAYETLTRAYPFRDLSEAQFREVVRELSGNRLLWLEEDADRLEKSGGTWRYFYANLSMIPDEETYEVYDLSSRETIGTLDEKFVLNFATPGETFIQRGEMWRITEVDEEETRVEVTPIEDPAGEVPSWTGREIPVPAAVAGEVGEMRGVAAGQFEGDADRPAVAREFLPRYPGDERTVSEALDPVERQVDADAPIPTNDRIVVEGQGRSVVVDAAFGHEVNETLGRLCSALVGQKTGSSVGMEVDPYRIELEVPGRTGPSDVIEVLETTDPAHVEGLLELALKNSGTLKFTLAQVAAKFGALKRYQGQGRFGADRLLAALEDTPVYDEAVREVFHTDLAVDAAAEVLGRIQSGEIDLVTARELTPIGTGGRSSGRELLVPENADASVVETLKERIHEDRVILACLHCTEWTRKTKVKRVPDQPRCPECESTRVAALNPWDEEAVKAVRATEKDEEQERLTERAYRSANLVQSHGKQAVIAMAARGVGPHNAARIIAKLRENEADFYRDILEQERQYARTQSFWD
;
A
#
# COMPACT_ATOMS: atom_id res chain seq x y z
N MET A 1 30.97 30.87 -7.63
CA MET A 1 31.00 32.32 -7.83
C MET A 1 30.46 32.59 -9.22
N ALA A 2 29.16 32.78 -9.31
CA ALA A 2 28.47 33.61 -10.28
C ALA A 2 27.04 33.76 -9.76
N ASP A 3 26.94 34.41 -8.60
CA ASP A 3 25.74 35.01 -8.10
C ASP A 3 25.55 36.30 -8.91
N THR A 4 24.68 36.28 -9.89
CA THR A 4 24.32 37.46 -10.65
C THR A 4 22.82 37.64 -10.58
N THR A 5 22.40 38.29 -9.54
CA THR A 5 21.29 39.26 -9.48
C THR A 5 20.42 39.33 -10.76
N LEU A 6 19.41 38.46 -10.86
CA LEU A 6 18.20 38.67 -11.64
C LEU A 6 17.09 39.30 -10.78
N ASP A 7 17.51 40.09 -9.81
CA ASP A 7 16.62 40.85 -8.94
C ASP A 7 16.15 42.10 -9.71
N GLY A 8 14.91 42.07 -10.23
CA GLY A 8 14.29 43.25 -10.77
C GLY A 8 13.41 43.14 -12.02
N MET A 9 13.36 42.02 -12.74
CA MET A 9 12.40 41.89 -13.85
C MET A 9 11.16 41.09 -13.40
N ASP A 10 9.98 41.73 -13.48
CA ASP A 10 8.69 41.06 -13.28
C ASP A 10 8.57 39.91 -14.29
N ALA A 11 8.47 38.67 -13.81
CA ALA A 11 8.38 37.47 -14.67
C ALA A 11 7.25 37.57 -15.72
N PHE A 12 6.19 38.28 -15.39
CA PHE A 12 5.09 38.51 -16.31
C PHE A 12 5.46 39.36 -17.54
N THR A 13 6.61 40.06 -17.53
CA THR A 13 7.11 40.80 -18.69
C THR A 13 7.56 39.88 -19.84
N HIS A 14 7.83 38.62 -19.56
CA HIS A 14 8.13 37.61 -20.59
C HIS A 14 6.88 37.13 -21.34
N LEU A 15 5.69 37.43 -20.84
CA LEU A 15 4.40 37.07 -21.45
C LEU A 15 3.88 38.21 -22.34
N GLY A 16 3.05 37.88 -23.34
CA GLY A 16 2.44 38.82 -24.24
C GLY A 16 1.45 39.74 -23.55
N GLU A 17 1.14 40.85 -24.26
CA GLU A 17 0.24 41.90 -23.75
C GLU A 17 -1.15 41.35 -23.38
N ARG A 18 -1.68 40.41 -24.19
CA ARG A 18 -3.00 39.80 -23.94
C ARG A 18 -3.04 39.00 -22.64
N VAL A 19 -2.01 38.17 -22.40
CA VAL A 19 -1.90 37.40 -21.17
C VAL A 19 -1.69 38.32 -19.96
N ARG A 20 -0.88 39.37 -20.08
CA ARG A 20 -0.70 40.34 -18.99
C ARG A 20 -2.00 41.09 -18.68
N SER A 21 -2.82 41.40 -19.69
CA SER A 21 -4.14 41.99 -19.45
C SER A 21 -5.08 41.02 -18.72
N ALA A 22 -5.07 39.72 -19.07
CA ALA A 22 -5.83 38.68 -18.38
C ALA A 22 -5.41 38.53 -16.91
N LEU A 23 -4.10 38.57 -16.66
CA LEU A 23 -3.55 38.54 -15.28
C LEU A 23 -4.08 39.71 -14.45
N SER A 24 -4.04 40.94 -15.04
CA SER A 24 -4.53 42.12 -14.34
C SER A 24 -6.05 42.05 -14.05
N GLU A 25 -6.85 41.54 -14.99
CA GLU A 25 -8.30 41.38 -14.80
C GLU A 25 -8.65 40.36 -13.72
N ARG A 26 -7.85 39.27 -13.59
CA ARG A 26 -7.98 38.29 -12.52
C ARG A 26 -7.38 38.72 -11.18
N GLY A 27 -6.75 39.92 -11.12
CA GLY A 27 -6.13 40.45 -9.90
C GLY A 27 -4.75 39.83 -9.56
N PHE A 28 -4.11 39.17 -10.54
CA PHE A 28 -2.72 38.67 -10.38
C PHE A 28 -1.75 39.83 -10.63
N SER A 29 -1.42 40.57 -9.58
CA SER A 29 -0.55 41.74 -9.65
C SER A 29 0.95 41.43 -9.42
N THR A 30 1.24 40.34 -8.73
CA THR A 30 2.59 39.93 -8.36
C THR A 30 2.79 38.44 -8.63
N PRO A 31 3.84 38.03 -9.34
CA PRO A 31 4.14 36.61 -9.57
C PRO A 31 4.51 35.92 -8.27
N THR A 32 4.07 34.67 -8.10
CA THR A 32 4.50 33.80 -7.03
C THR A 32 5.96 33.37 -7.26
N GLU A 33 6.62 32.78 -6.26
CA GLU A 33 8.00 32.34 -6.41
C GLU A 33 8.20 31.30 -7.53
N PRO A 34 7.35 30.25 -7.68
CA PRO A 34 7.41 29.37 -8.86
C PRO A 34 7.26 30.13 -10.17
N GLN A 35 6.31 31.07 -10.24
CA GLN A 35 6.11 31.89 -11.45
C GLN A 35 7.31 32.77 -11.78
N ARG A 36 7.95 33.35 -10.77
CA ARG A 36 9.14 34.18 -10.92
C ARG A 36 10.30 33.43 -11.53
N ARG A 37 10.52 32.17 -11.05
CA ARG A 37 11.67 31.37 -11.50
C ARG A 37 11.41 30.59 -12.78
N ALA A 38 10.18 30.09 -13.01
CA ALA A 38 9.90 29.19 -14.11
C ALA A 38 9.36 29.88 -15.37
N ILE A 39 8.59 30.98 -15.27
CA ILE A 39 8.05 31.62 -16.48
C ILE A 39 9.13 32.07 -17.48
N PRO A 40 10.28 32.67 -17.07
CA PRO A 40 11.30 33.05 -18.02
C PRO A 40 11.86 31.89 -18.86
N PRO A 41 12.38 30.79 -18.32
CA PRO A 41 12.86 29.65 -19.11
C PRO A 41 11.73 28.97 -19.90
N LEU A 42 10.49 28.88 -19.36
CA LEU A 42 9.37 28.29 -20.08
C LEU A 42 8.97 29.16 -21.31
N ALA A 43 8.93 30.49 -21.17
CA ALA A 43 8.68 31.40 -22.28
C ALA A 43 9.80 31.39 -23.32
N ALA A 44 11.02 30.99 -22.95
CA ALA A 44 12.13 30.77 -23.85
C ALA A 44 12.08 29.42 -24.59
N GLY A 45 11.11 28.54 -24.30
CA GLY A 45 10.94 27.21 -24.91
C GLY A 45 11.81 26.12 -24.28
N GLU A 46 12.40 26.33 -23.11
CA GLU A 46 13.17 25.30 -22.40
C GLU A 46 12.26 24.24 -21.79
N ASN A 47 12.72 22.98 -21.77
CA ASN A 47 12.11 21.97 -20.93
C ASN A 47 12.39 22.28 -19.46
N ALA A 48 11.39 22.15 -18.59
CA ALA A 48 11.57 22.43 -17.18
C ALA A 48 10.76 21.47 -16.28
N LEU A 49 11.30 21.22 -15.11
CA LEU A 49 10.59 20.59 -13.99
C LEU A 49 10.43 21.63 -12.87
N VAL A 50 9.19 21.92 -12.53
CA VAL A 50 8.83 22.88 -11.47
C VAL A 50 8.43 22.12 -10.23
N LEU A 51 9.24 22.22 -9.18
CA LEU A 51 9.04 21.61 -7.88
C LEU A 51 8.60 22.69 -6.91
N ALA A 52 7.39 22.61 -6.44
CA ALA A 52 6.84 23.59 -5.51
C ALA A 52 5.66 22.99 -4.71
N PRO A 53 5.39 23.53 -3.50
CA PRO A 53 4.25 23.10 -2.69
C PRO A 53 2.90 23.26 -3.43
N THR A 54 1.88 22.55 -2.94
CA THR A 54 0.51 22.72 -3.45
C THR A 54 0.00 24.15 -3.14
N GLY A 55 -0.91 24.66 -3.98
CA GLY A 55 -1.47 26.01 -3.77
C GLY A 55 -0.58 27.19 -4.18
N THR A 56 0.67 26.97 -4.61
CA THR A 56 1.62 28.04 -5.00
C THR A 56 1.43 28.55 -6.44
N GLY A 57 0.43 28.06 -7.17
CA GLY A 57 0.15 28.46 -8.55
C GLY A 57 0.97 27.74 -9.61
N LYS A 58 1.36 26.49 -9.39
CA LYS A 58 2.09 25.64 -10.34
C LYS A 58 1.40 25.55 -11.71
N THR A 59 0.08 25.38 -11.73
CA THR A 59 -0.70 25.24 -12.96
C THR A 59 -0.59 26.49 -13.83
N GLU A 60 -0.80 27.68 -13.24
CA GLU A 60 -0.65 28.94 -13.94
C GLU A 60 0.80 29.19 -14.37
N THR A 61 1.77 28.75 -13.57
CA THR A 61 3.20 28.81 -13.91
C THR A 61 3.50 28.11 -15.24
N ALA A 62 2.94 26.91 -15.44
CA ALA A 62 3.12 26.16 -16.69
C ALA A 62 2.24 26.70 -17.83
N MET A 63 0.97 26.95 -17.53
CA MET A 63 -0.02 27.23 -18.59
C MET A 63 0.05 28.64 -19.15
N LEU A 64 0.45 29.65 -18.37
CA LEU A 64 0.52 31.03 -18.89
C LEU A 64 1.47 31.19 -20.09
N PRO A 65 2.73 30.68 -20.05
CA PRO A 65 3.61 30.67 -21.22
C PRO A 65 3.05 29.85 -22.38
N VAL A 66 2.39 28.73 -22.13
CA VAL A 66 1.80 27.86 -23.14
C VAL A 66 0.61 28.56 -23.83
N PHE A 67 -0.31 29.15 -23.06
CA PHE A 67 -1.41 29.97 -23.61
C PHE A 67 -0.89 31.13 -24.44
N ASP A 68 0.18 31.81 -23.99
CA ASP A 68 0.80 32.89 -24.73
C ASP A 68 1.38 32.42 -26.07
N ALA A 69 2.02 31.27 -26.10
CA ALA A 69 2.57 30.69 -27.32
C ALA A 69 1.47 30.27 -28.29
N ILE A 70 0.40 29.63 -27.82
CA ILE A 70 -0.74 29.20 -28.62
C ILE A 70 -1.50 30.44 -29.18
N HIS A 71 -1.75 31.45 -28.33
CA HIS A 71 -2.45 32.69 -28.75
C HIS A 71 -1.69 33.44 -29.84
N ARG A 72 -0.34 33.38 -29.83
CA ARG A 72 0.51 34.05 -30.86
C ARG A 72 0.65 33.24 -32.15
N ALA A 73 0.30 31.95 -32.16
CA ALA A 73 0.41 31.12 -33.34
C ALA A 73 -0.61 31.59 -34.40
N GLU A 74 -0.15 31.83 -35.65
CA GLU A 74 -0.99 32.29 -36.74
C GLU A 74 -1.91 31.19 -37.27
N ASP A 75 -1.43 29.94 -37.28
CA ASP A 75 -2.16 28.77 -37.77
C ASP A 75 -2.30 27.74 -36.66
N ARG A 76 -3.51 27.26 -36.42
CA ARG A 76 -3.84 26.20 -35.41
C ARG A 76 -4.75 25.19 -36.09
N PHE A 77 -4.28 23.96 -36.28
CA PHE A 77 -5.03 22.94 -37.04
C PHE A 77 -5.36 21.67 -36.23
N GLY A 78 -4.74 21.50 -35.07
CA GLY A 78 -4.87 20.34 -34.22
C GLY A 78 -4.67 20.68 -32.75
N ILE A 79 -4.27 19.70 -31.97
CA ILE A 79 -3.97 19.87 -30.55
C ILE A 79 -2.57 20.48 -30.41
N SER A 80 -2.51 21.74 -29.96
CA SER A 80 -1.24 22.45 -29.73
C SER A 80 -0.57 22.08 -28.42
N ALA A 81 -1.37 21.80 -27.38
CA ALA A 81 -0.84 21.40 -26.06
C ALA A 81 -1.59 20.22 -25.44
N LEU A 82 -0.84 19.32 -24.80
CA LEU A 82 -1.39 18.26 -23.96
C LEU A 82 -1.08 18.55 -22.48
N TYR A 83 -2.10 18.44 -21.64
CA TYR A 83 -1.98 18.49 -20.20
C TYR A 83 -2.32 17.12 -19.62
N ILE A 84 -1.31 16.40 -19.08
CA ILE A 84 -1.46 15.03 -18.60
C ILE A 84 -1.49 15.03 -17.08
N THR A 85 -2.57 14.45 -16.51
CA THR A 85 -2.73 14.26 -15.06
C THR A 85 -2.78 12.78 -14.71
N PRO A 86 -2.31 12.36 -13.52
CA PRO A 86 -2.35 10.96 -13.10
C PRO A 86 -3.77 10.46 -12.80
N LEU A 87 -4.70 11.33 -12.40
CA LEU A 87 -6.04 10.98 -11.94
C LEU A 87 -7.16 11.64 -12.75
N ARG A 88 -8.23 10.89 -13.00
CA ARG A 88 -9.42 11.38 -13.72
C ARG A 88 -10.17 12.50 -12.96
N ALA A 89 -10.16 12.46 -11.63
CA ALA A 89 -10.80 13.50 -10.81
C ALA A 89 -10.17 14.88 -11.06
N LEU A 90 -8.83 14.93 -11.15
CA LEU A 90 -8.10 16.17 -11.43
C LEU A 90 -8.44 16.80 -12.80
N ASN A 91 -8.82 16.00 -13.77
CA ASN A 91 -9.13 16.50 -15.12
C ASN A 91 -10.32 17.48 -15.14
N ARG A 92 -11.34 17.23 -14.30
CA ARG A 92 -12.53 18.12 -14.24
C ARG A 92 -12.17 19.44 -13.58
N ASP A 93 -11.52 19.40 -12.42
CA ASP A 93 -11.09 20.60 -11.70
C ASP A 93 -10.12 21.42 -12.55
N MET A 94 -9.26 20.75 -13.32
CA MET A 94 -8.32 21.40 -14.21
C MET A 94 -9.03 22.12 -15.36
N ARG A 95 -10.07 21.50 -15.96
CA ARG A 95 -10.89 22.14 -16.98
C ARG A 95 -11.50 23.44 -16.45
N ASP A 96 -12.22 23.37 -15.33
CA ASP A 96 -12.91 24.52 -14.75
C ASP A 96 -11.95 25.67 -14.43
N ARG A 97 -10.71 25.32 -14.04
CA ARG A 97 -9.64 26.27 -13.79
C ARG A 97 -9.07 26.90 -15.05
N LEU A 98 -8.96 26.16 -16.15
CA LEU A 98 -8.38 26.61 -17.42
C LEU A 98 -9.40 27.27 -18.35
N ASP A 99 -10.71 26.95 -18.24
CA ASP A 99 -11.78 27.46 -19.12
C ASP A 99 -11.78 28.98 -19.18
N TRP A 100 -11.67 29.69 -18.05
CA TRP A 100 -11.65 31.15 -18.05
C TRP A 100 -10.46 31.75 -18.84
N TRP A 101 -9.26 31.14 -18.67
CA TRP A 101 -8.07 31.57 -19.38
C TRP A 101 -8.20 31.30 -20.86
N GLY A 102 -8.73 30.14 -21.24
CA GLY A 102 -9.01 29.78 -22.61
C GLY A 102 -9.99 30.75 -23.29
N GLU A 103 -11.14 31.03 -22.66
CA GLU A 103 -12.13 31.98 -23.19
C GLU A 103 -11.54 33.38 -23.37
N TYR A 104 -10.75 33.86 -22.39
CA TYR A 104 -10.15 35.22 -22.48
C TYR A 104 -9.09 35.31 -23.57
N LEU A 105 -8.33 34.26 -23.82
CA LEU A 105 -7.20 34.21 -24.73
C LEU A 105 -7.57 33.64 -26.10
N ASP A 106 -8.84 33.28 -26.33
CA ASP A 106 -9.33 32.65 -27.55
C ASP A 106 -8.56 31.33 -27.84
N VAL A 107 -8.45 30.47 -26.82
CA VAL A 107 -7.83 29.14 -26.86
C VAL A 107 -8.84 28.11 -26.38
N GLU A 108 -9.19 27.14 -27.20
CA GLU A 108 -10.16 26.11 -26.85
C GLU A 108 -9.54 25.06 -25.95
N VAL A 109 -10.14 24.84 -24.76
CA VAL A 109 -9.72 23.85 -23.80
C VAL A 109 -10.79 22.77 -23.67
N ASP A 110 -10.43 21.50 -23.73
CA ASP A 110 -11.36 20.39 -23.47
C ASP A 110 -10.67 19.24 -22.71
N VAL A 111 -11.48 18.30 -22.21
CA VAL A 111 -11.04 17.16 -21.41
C VAL A 111 -11.40 15.84 -22.07
N ARG A 112 -10.43 14.91 -22.08
CA ARG A 112 -10.64 13.54 -22.56
C ARG A 112 -10.07 12.50 -21.60
N HIS A 113 -10.92 11.64 -21.09
CA HIS A 113 -10.54 10.51 -20.23
C HIS A 113 -11.44 9.29 -20.46
N GLY A 114 -11.24 8.20 -19.70
CA GLY A 114 -12.00 6.96 -19.85
C GLY A 114 -13.53 7.13 -19.84
N ASP A 115 -14.05 8.06 -19.03
CA ASP A 115 -15.49 8.30 -18.85
C ASP A 115 -16.08 9.35 -19.84
N THR A 116 -15.26 9.94 -20.73
CA THR A 116 -15.76 10.85 -21.78
C THR A 116 -16.72 10.12 -22.71
N THR A 117 -17.90 10.69 -22.93
CA THR A 117 -18.94 10.07 -23.75
C THR A 117 -18.52 9.87 -25.20
N GLN A 118 -19.09 8.87 -25.88
CA GLN A 118 -18.78 8.59 -27.29
C GLN A 118 -19.08 9.79 -28.19
N TYR A 119 -20.12 10.55 -27.89
CA TYR A 119 -20.47 11.77 -28.63
C TYR A 119 -19.36 12.82 -28.49
N GLN A 120 -18.91 13.10 -27.29
CA GLN A 120 -17.81 14.04 -27.04
C GLN A 120 -16.50 13.58 -27.70
N ARG A 121 -16.19 12.27 -27.61
CA ARG A 121 -15.02 11.68 -28.28
C ARG A 121 -15.05 11.87 -29.78
N SER A 122 -16.24 11.74 -30.41
CA SER A 122 -16.39 11.95 -31.84
C SER A 122 -16.24 13.43 -32.20
N LYS A 123 -16.84 14.34 -31.43
CA LYS A 123 -16.69 15.78 -31.60
C LYS A 123 -15.22 16.21 -31.56
N GLN A 124 -14.50 15.82 -30.54
CA GLN A 124 -13.05 16.09 -30.35
C GLN A 124 -12.16 15.50 -31.46
N ALA A 125 -12.61 14.43 -32.11
CA ALA A 125 -11.89 13.83 -33.24
C ALA A 125 -12.15 14.56 -34.56
N ASP A 126 -13.32 15.20 -34.71
CA ASP A 126 -13.71 15.97 -35.91
C ASP A 126 -13.30 17.45 -35.79
N ASP A 127 -13.28 17.99 -34.59
CA ASP A 127 -12.94 19.38 -34.22
C ASP A 127 -12.10 19.38 -32.95
N PRO A 128 -10.77 19.16 -33.06
CA PRO A 128 -9.88 19.03 -31.90
C PRO A 128 -9.63 20.37 -31.20
N PRO A 129 -9.64 20.44 -29.85
CA PRO A 129 -9.33 21.66 -29.10
C PRO A 129 -7.84 22.01 -29.20
N ASP A 130 -7.50 23.27 -28.94
CA ASP A 130 -6.10 23.74 -28.87
C ASP A 130 -5.35 23.11 -27.72
N VAL A 131 -5.99 22.96 -26.54
CA VAL A 131 -5.46 22.35 -25.33
C VAL A 131 -6.33 21.16 -24.92
N LEU A 132 -5.73 19.99 -24.78
CA LEU A 132 -6.43 18.79 -24.33
C LEU A 132 -5.89 18.30 -23.00
N VAL A 133 -6.74 18.31 -21.95
CA VAL A 133 -6.44 17.71 -20.64
C VAL A 133 -6.79 16.22 -20.69
N THR A 134 -5.85 15.35 -20.31
CA THR A 134 -6.00 13.91 -20.49
C THR A 134 -5.22 13.07 -19.46
N THR A 135 -5.32 11.74 -19.56
CA THR A 135 -4.56 10.78 -18.74
C THR A 135 -3.53 10.02 -19.59
N PRO A 136 -2.49 9.41 -18.99
CA PRO A 136 -1.51 8.60 -19.69
C PRO A 136 -2.13 7.55 -20.63
N GLU A 137 -3.13 6.81 -20.14
CA GLU A 137 -3.80 5.76 -20.88
C GLU A 137 -4.57 6.27 -22.10
N THR A 138 -5.17 7.46 -21.96
CA THR A 138 -5.90 8.09 -23.07
C THR A 138 -4.94 8.53 -24.17
N LEU A 139 -3.74 9.03 -23.83
CA LEU A 139 -2.70 9.33 -24.80
C LEU A 139 -2.32 8.08 -25.61
N GLN A 140 -2.14 6.93 -24.95
CA GLN A 140 -1.83 5.66 -25.64
C GLN A 140 -2.91 5.31 -26.69
N ALA A 141 -4.19 5.47 -26.33
CA ALA A 141 -5.31 5.23 -27.26
C ALA A 141 -5.36 6.25 -28.41
N MET A 142 -5.03 7.51 -28.15
CA MET A 142 -5.04 8.58 -29.15
C MET A 142 -3.94 8.39 -30.19
N LEU A 143 -2.76 7.92 -29.80
CA LEU A 143 -1.64 7.64 -30.71
C LEU A 143 -1.97 6.56 -31.77
N THR A 144 -2.90 5.66 -31.48
CA THR A 144 -3.30 4.58 -32.40
C THR A 144 -4.54 4.88 -33.24
N GLY A 145 -5.27 5.95 -32.93
CA GLY A 145 -6.51 6.34 -33.63
C GLY A 145 -6.25 7.31 -34.79
N GLU A 146 -6.63 6.98 -36.02
CA GLU A 146 -6.28 7.71 -37.25
C GLU A 146 -6.55 9.22 -37.17
N LYS A 147 -7.75 9.64 -36.78
CA LYS A 147 -8.14 11.08 -36.71
C LYS A 147 -7.38 11.81 -35.60
N LEU A 148 -7.34 11.24 -34.40
CA LEU A 148 -6.69 11.88 -33.25
C LEU A 148 -5.17 11.90 -33.42
N ARG A 149 -4.61 10.86 -34.04
CA ARG A 149 -3.18 10.84 -34.37
C ARG A 149 -2.83 12.01 -35.30
N THR A 150 -3.70 12.35 -36.27
CA THR A 150 -3.49 13.54 -37.12
C THR A 150 -3.55 14.83 -36.30
N ALA A 151 -4.49 14.95 -35.34
CA ALA A 151 -4.57 16.13 -34.48
C ALA A 151 -3.34 16.25 -33.54
N LEU A 152 -2.73 15.13 -33.12
CA LEU A 152 -1.53 15.10 -32.28
C LEU A 152 -0.25 15.51 -33.05
N SER A 153 -0.24 15.56 -34.39
CA SER A 153 0.94 15.97 -35.16
C SER A 153 1.34 17.44 -34.96
N ASP A 154 0.43 18.24 -34.42
CA ASP A 154 0.63 19.69 -34.21
C ASP A 154 1.03 20.03 -32.77
N VAL A 155 1.24 19.02 -31.91
CA VAL A 155 1.64 19.21 -30.49
C VAL A 155 3.00 19.89 -30.42
N THR A 156 3.02 21.07 -29.80
CA THR A 156 4.23 21.86 -29.54
C THR A 156 4.60 21.93 -28.05
N HIS A 157 3.63 21.67 -27.17
CA HIS A 157 3.80 21.74 -25.72
C HIS A 157 3.18 20.53 -25.03
N LEU A 158 3.87 20.04 -24.01
CA LEU A 158 3.38 18.96 -23.14
C LEU A 158 3.60 19.34 -21.69
N ILE A 159 2.53 19.27 -20.91
CA ILE A 159 2.57 19.44 -19.46
C ILE A 159 2.27 18.09 -18.81
N VAL A 160 3.08 17.66 -17.87
CA VAL A 160 2.82 16.48 -17.03
C VAL A 160 2.68 16.97 -15.59
N ASP A 161 1.49 16.80 -15.03
CA ASP A 161 1.22 17.17 -13.65
C ASP A 161 1.47 16.00 -12.69
N GLU A 162 1.83 16.31 -11.45
CA GLU A 162 2.19 15.36 -10.41
C GLU A 162 3.17 14.28 -10.94
N VAL A 163 4.27 14.72 -11.56
CA VAL A 163 5.25 13.82 -12.21
C VAL A 163 5.77 12.76 -11.26
N HIS A 164 5.94 13.09 -9.97
CA HIS A 164 6.43 12.16 -8.94
C HIS A 164 5.51 10.94 -8.76
N GLU A 165 4.19 11.10 -8.84
CA GLU A 165 3.23 10.00 -8.76
C GLU A 165 3.32 9.04 -9.95
N LEU A 166 3.73 9.56 -11.11
CA LEU A 166 3.92 8.75 -12.31
C LEU A 166 5.28 8.05 -12.31
N ALA A 167 6.32 8.70 -11.82
CA ALA A 167 7.70 8.23 -11.90
C ALA A 167 7.90 6.86 -11.24
N SER A 168 7.24 6.59 -10.12
CA SER A 168 7.34 5.35 -9.35
C SER A 168 6.50 4.18 -9.92
N SER A 169 5.80 4.37 -11.04
CA SER A 169 4.83 3.41 -11.55
C SER A 169 5.09 2.98 -13.00
N LYS A 170 4.66 1.78 -13.37
CA LYS A 170 4.63 1.32 -14.77
C LYS A 170 3.81 2.22 -15.69
N ARG A 171 2.79 2.93 -15.16
CA ARG A 171 2.01 3.92 -15.91
C ARG A 171 2.91 5.06 -16.40
N GLY A 172 3.78 5.53 -15.53
CA GLY A 172 4.74 6.56 -15.88
C GLY A 172 5.81 6.05 -16.83
N ALA A 173 6.34 4.85 -16.62
CA ALA A 173 7.26 4.23 -17.56
C ALA A 173 6.61 4.09 -18.96
N GLN A 174 5.34 3.66 -19.03
CA GLN A 174 4.56 3.61 -20.27
C GLN A 174 4.38 5.01 -20.90
N LEU A 175 4.10 6.03 -20.07
CA LEU A 175 3.96 7.41 -20.53
C LEU A 175 5.24 7.89 -21.19
N THR A 176 6.42 7.67 -20.60
CA THR A 176 7.69 8.16 -21.16
C THR A 176 7.95 7.62 -22.57
N VAL A 177 7.62 6.34 -22.83
CA VAL A 177 7.69 5.77 -24.20
C VAL A 177 6.61 6.36 -25.09
N GLY A 178 5.38 6.57 -24.56
CA GLY A 178 4.31 7.28 -25.27
C GLY A 178 4.73 8.68 -25.74
N LEU A 179 5.53 9.39 -24.93
CA LEU A 179 6.09 10.70 -25.30
C LEU A 179 7.14 10.59 -26.43
N GLU A 180 7.92 9.53 -26.49
CA GLU A 180 8.85 9.30 -27.61
C GLU A 180 8.10 8.91 -28.89
N ARG A 181 7.01 8.14 -28.78
CA ARG A 181 6.10 7.84 -29.90
C ARG A 181 5.41 9.13 -30.40
N LEU A 182 4.96 9.99 -29.50
CA LEU A 182 4.40 11.31 -29.84
C LEU A 182 5.45 12.18 -30.58
N ARG A 183 6.70 12.16 -30.12
CA ARG A 183 7.80 12.88 -30.77
C ARG A 183 8.10 12.36 -32.18
N ASN A 184 7.99 11.05 -32.40
CA ASN A 184 8.12 10.48 -33.74
C ASN A 184 7.02 11.00 -34.70
N LEU A 185 5.85 11.37 -34.14
CA LEU A 185 4.70 11.89 -34.90
C LEU A 185 4.75 13.42 -35.08
N ALA A 186 4.91 14.17 -33.98
CA ALA A 186 4.78 15.64 -33.95
C ALA A 186 6.13 16.35 -34.13
N GLY A 187 7.25 15.66 -34.04
CA GLY A 187 8.57 16.30 -33.98
C GLY A 187 8.92 16.73 -32.53
N PRO A 188 9.91 17.59 -32.36
CA PRO A 188 10.31 18.08 -31.04
C PRO A 188 9.23 19.02 -30.46
N PHE A 189 8.92 18.85 -29.15
CA PHE A 189 8.01 19.70 -28.38
C PHE A 189 8.61 19.99 -27.00
N GLN A 190 8.19 21.10 -26.40
CA GLN A 190 8.55 21.49 -25.05
C GLN A 190 7.89 20.57 -24.03
N ARG A 191 8.64 20.10 -23.03
CA ARG A 191 8.15 19.26 -21.91
C ARG A 191 8.22 20.03 -20.61
N ILE A 192 7.10 20.16 -19.92
CA ILE A 192 6.97 20.87 -18.65
C ILE A 192 6.46 19.87 -17.61
N GLY A 193 7.21 19.69 -16.53
CA GLY A 193 6.78 18.88 -15.40
C GLY A 193 6.38 19.73 -14.21
N LEU A 194 5.27 19.37 -13.58
CA LEU A 194 4.85 19.92 -12.31
C LEU A 194 4.89 18.82 -11.25
N SER A 195 5.51 19.12 -10.12
CA SER A 195 5.70 18.13 -9.07
C SER A 195 5.60 18.77 -7.68
N ALA A 196 5.26 17.96 -6.68
CA ALA A 196 5.58 18.28 -5.30
C ALA A 196 7.11 18.14 -5.08
N THR A 197 7.58 18.50 -3.89
CA THR A 197 8.98 18.31 -3.50
C THR A 197 9.37 16.83 -3.50
N VAL A 198 10.51 16.50 -4.08
CA VAL A 198 11.07 15.14 -4.15
C VAL A 198 12.57 15.17 -3.86
N GLY A 199 13.14 14.09 -3.33
CA GLY A 199 14.55 14.03 -2.95
C GLY A 199 15.54 13.86 -4.11
N SER A 200 15.07 13.55 -5.33
CA SER A 200 15.92 13.36 -6.51
C SER A 200 15.43 14.14 -7.74
N PRO A 201 15.41 15.50 -7.71
CA PRO A 201 14.84 16.32 -8.79
C PRO A 201 15.47 16.06 -10.14
N ALA A 202 16.79 15.84 -10.20
CA ALA A 202 17.52 15.59 -11.43
C ALA A 202 17.08 14.28 -12.13
N GLU A 203 16.79 13.23 -11.34
CA GLU A 203 16.30 11.95 -11.88
C GLU A 203 14.87 12.09 -12.43
N VAL A 204 13.99 12.80 -11.72
CA VAL A 204 12.63 13.10 -12.19
C VAL A 204 12.66 14.00 -13.44
N GLY A 205 13.63 14.92 -13.54
CA GLY A 205 13.87 15.71 -14.77
C GLY A 205 14.25 14.82 -15.96
N LYS A 206 15.15 13.86 -15.76
CA LYS A 206 15.51 12.86 -16.80
C LYS A 206 14.34 11.95 -17.15
N PHE A 207 13.56 11.52 -16.17
CA PHE A 207 12.33 10.75 -16.41
C PHE A 207 11.39 11.49 -17.38
N LEU A 208 11.19 12.80 -17.19
CA LEU A 208 10.34 13.63 -18.03
C LEU A 208 10.94 13.84 -19.43
N THR A 209 12.24 14.11 -19.54
CA THR A 209 12.87 14.62 -20.77
C THR A 209 13.72 13.60 -21.52
N GLY A 210 14.05 12.45 -20.90
CA GLY A 210 15.01 11.48 -21.43
C GLY A 210 16.44 12.04 -21.37
N ASP A 211 17.11 12.02 -22.51
CA ASP A 211 18.48 12.52 -22.69
C ASP A 211 18.58 14.04 -22.92
N ARG A 212 17.44 14.76 -22.94
CA ARG A 212 17.38 16.19 -23.23
C ARG A 212 17.60 17.01 -21.95
N GLY A 213 18.08 18.25 -22.13
CA GLY A 213 18.21 19.20 -21.02
C GLY A 213 16.85 19.49 -20.35
N CYS A 214 16.89 19.62 -19.03
CA CYS A 214 15.74 19.98 -18.20
C CYS A 214 16.18 21.04 -17.18
N THR A 215 15.56 22.21 -17.20
CA THR A 215 15.79 23.26 -16.21
C THR A 215 15.02 22.89 -14.94
N LEU A 216 15.75 22.74 -13.82
CA LEU A 216 15.13 22.47 -12.52
C LEU A 216 14.79 23.77 -11.84
N VAL A 217 13.51 23.96 -11.51
CA VAL A 217 13.00 25.11 -10.74
C VAL A 217 12.50 24.58 -9.40
N GLU A 218 13.33 24.69 -8.40
CA GLU A 218 13.04 24.23 -7.05
C GLU A 218 12.62 25.44 -6.19
N VAL A 219 11.45 25.35 -5.58
CA VAL A 219 10.94 26.33 -4.63
C VAL A 219 10.81 25.65 -3.29
N ASP A 220 11.58 26.16 -2.30
CA ASP A 220 11.63 25.59 -0.98
C ASP A 220 10.25 25.53 -0.31
N ALA A 221 9.87 24.34 0.10
CA ALA A 221 8.67 24.11 0.92
C ALA A 221 8.91 24.40 2.41
N GLY A 222 10.18 24.52 2.82
CA GLY A 222 10.59 24.39 4.22
C GLY A 222 10.43 25.64 5.09
N THR A 223 10.01 26.79 4.57
CA THR A 223 9.99 28.03 5.37
C THR A 223 8.67 28.32 6.05
N ASP A 224 7.58 27.64 5.69
CA ASP A 224 6.23 27.98 6.15
C ASP A 224 5.41 26.77 6.66
N VAL A 225 6.08 25.78 7.28
CA VAL A 225 5.39 24.61 7.85
C VAL A 225 5.73 24.50 9.34
N ASP A 226 4.73 24.50 10.20
CA ASP A 226 4.86 24.23 11.65
C ASP A 226 4.25 22.85 11.98
N PHE A 227 5.09 21.92 12.41
CA PHE A 227 4.67 20.59 12.83
C PHE A 227 4.69 20.46 14.34
N ARG A 228 3.69 19.77 14.89
CA ARG A 228 3.61 19.42 16.30
C ARG A 228 3.32 17.93 16.46
N VAL A 229 4.31 17.18 16.93
CA VAL A 229 4.13 15.77 17.29
C VAL A 229 3.67 15.68 18.73
N ARG A 230 2.51 15.07 18.99
CA ARG A 230 1.88 15.03 20.31
C ARG A 230 1.27 13.64 20.59
N ASN A 231 1.47 13.14 21.80
CA ASN A 231 0.67 12.08 22.38
C ASN A 231 -0.32 12.72 23.37
N PRO A 232 -1.65 12.69 23.14
CA PRO A 232 -2.63 13.30 24.05
C PRO A 232 -2.59 12.67 25.45
N GLU A 233 -2.55 13.50 26.50
CA GLU A 233 -2.59 13.00 27.87
C GLU A 233 -4.01 12.51 28.23
N PRO A 234 -4.18 11.27 28.67
CA PRO A 234 -5.45 10.79 29.18
C PRO A 234 -5.90 11.59 30.42
N THR A 235 -7.18 11.90 30.45
CA THR A 235 -7.82 12.66 31.53
C THR A 235 -8.98 11.86 32.14
N ALA A 236 -9.52 12.30 33.27
CA ALA A 236 -10.70 11.68 33.87
C ALA A 236 -11.96 11.75 32.96
N GLU A 237 -12.01 12.68 32.02
CA GLU A 237 -13.06 12.78 31.01
C GLU A 237 -12.95 11.63 30.00
N ASP A 238 -11.72 11.23 29.68
CA ASP A 238 -11.44 10.14 28.72
C ASP A 238 -11.81 8.77 29.29
N GLU A 239 -11.78 8.56 30.62
CA GLU A 239 -12.30 7.34 31.25
C GLU A 239 -13.80 7.16 30.99
N ALA A 240 -14.58 8.26 31.08
CA ALA A 240 -16.02 8.22 30.78
C ALA A 240 -16.27 8.02 29.27
N LEU A 241 -15.51 8.70 28.44
CA LEU A 241 -15.57 8.60 26.98
C LEU A 241 -15.17 7.18 26.49
N ALA A 242 -14.15 6.58 27.09
CA ALA A 242 -13.75 5.20 26.82
C ALA A 242 -14.89 4.20 27.09
N GLY A 243 -15.61 4.39 28.20
CA GLY A 243 -16.82 3.60 28.52
C GLY A 243 -17.96 3.79 27.50
N GLU A 244 -18.21 5.01 27.03
CA GLU A 244 -19.22 5.32 26.02
C GLU A 244 -18.87 4.72 24.66
N LEU A 245 -17.60 4.81 24.25
CA LEU A 245 -17.12 4.32 22.96
C LEU A 245 -16.75 2.84 22.95
N ALA A 246 -16.74 2.18 24.12
CA ALA A 246 -16.24 0.82 24.31
C ALA A 246 -14.83 0.64 23.76
N THR A 247 -13.89 1.52 24.18
CA THR A 247 -12.50 1.58 23.73
C THR A 247 -11.57 1.87 24.91
N ASP A 248 -10.25 1.81 24.69
CA ASP A 248 -9.25 2.15 25.69
C ASP A 248 -9.21 3.65 25.95
N VAL A 249 -8.67 4.03 27.14
CA VAL A 249 -8.61 5.43 27.58
C VAL A 249 -7.66 6.23 26.69
N ASP A 250 -6.58 5.63 26.23
CA ASP A 250 -5.63 6.26 25.31
C ASP A 250 -6.28 6.60 23.97
N ILE A 251 -7.04 5.66 23.38
CA ILE A 251 -7.82 5.92 22.15
C ILE A 251 -8.89 6.98 22.38
N ALA A 252 -9.56 6.98 23.54
CA ALA A 252 -10.54 8.00 23.89
C ALA A 252 -9.89 9.39 23.98
N SER A 253 -8.68 9.49 24.52
CA SER A 253 -7.92 10.74 24.58
C SER A 253 -7.57 11.29 23.20
N HIS A 254 -7.24 10.40 22.23
CA HIS A 254 -7.03 10.78 20.83
C HIS A 254 -8.31 11.26 20.15
N VAL A 255 -9.42 10.57 20.35
CA VAL A 255 -10.73 10.97 19.82
C VAL A 255 -11.14 12.34 20.35
N ARG A 256 -10.95 12.59 21.67
CA ARG A 256 -11.16 13.91 22.28
C ARG A 256 -10.24 14.97 21.65
N ALA A 257 -8.94 14.68 21.55
CA ALA A 257 -7.98 15.63 21.00
C ALA A 257 -8.32 16.02 19.55
N ILE A 258 -8.71 15.06 18.71
CA ILE A 258 -9.16 15.34 17.33
C ILE A 258 -10.42 16.21 17.35
N ARG A 259 -11.42 15.88 18.18
CA ARG A 259 -12.66 16.65 18.30
C ARG A 259 -12.40 18.08 18.74
N ASP A 260 -11.49 18.28 19.70
CA ASP A 260 -11.12 19.60 20.19
C ASP A 260 -10.42 20.42 19.09
N ILE A 261 -9.47 19.80 18.34
CA ILE A 261 -8.83 20.46 17.20
C ILE A 261 -9.86 20.85 16.12
N VAL A 262 -10.79 19.96 15.79
CA VAL A 262 -11.86 20.26 14.80
C VAL A 262 -12.75 21.39 15.29
N ALA A 263 -13.07 21.46 16.58
CA ALA A 263 -13.89 22.52 17.16
C ALA A 263 -13.19 23.89 17.17
N ASP A 264 -11.85 23.92 17.18
CA ASP A 264 -11.04 25.13 17.16
C ASP A 264 -10.81 25.73 15.76
N HIS A 265 -11.18 24.96 14.69
CA HIS A 265 -10.94 25.32 13.29
C HIS A 265 -12.23 25.26 12.45
N GLU A 266 -12.31 26.05 11.38
CA GLU A 266 -13.49 26.03 10.47
C GLU A 266 -13.52 24.79 9.57
N SER A 267 -12.34 24.22 9.25
CA SER A 267 -12.21 23.06 8.36
C SER A 267 -10.91 22.30 8.63
N THR A 268 -11.03 21.01 8.97
CA THR A 268 -9.90 20.17 9.35
C THR A 268 -9.88 18.87 8.53
N LEU A 269 -8.75 18.57 7.87
CA LEU A 269 -8.51 17.25 7.31
C LEU A 269 -7.77 16.37 8.34
N ILE A 270 -8.28 15.15 8.53
CA ILE A 270 -7.69 14.16 9.44
C ILE A 270 -7.19 12.99 8.61
N PHE A 271 -5.89 12.98 8.31
CA PHE A 271 -5.28 11.92 7.54
C PHE A 271 -4.96 10.70 8.39
N VAL A 272 -5.28 9.53 7.85
CA VAL A 272 -4.94 8.23 8.41
C VAL A 272 -4.28 7.36 7.33
N ASN A 273 -3.50 6.35 7.74
CA ASN A 273 -2.75 5.53 6.79
C ASN A 273 -3.58 4.39 6.18
N THR A 274 -4.62 3.92 6.88
CA THR A 274 -5.44 2.79 6.43
C THR A 274 -6.93 3.16 6.36
N ARG A 275 -7.66 2.53 5.44
CA ARG A 275 -9.12 2.66 5.34
C ARG A 275 -9.80 2.19 6.63
N GLN A 276 -9.24 1.20 7.28
CA GLN A 276 -9.73 0.64 8.52
C GLN A 276 -9.66 1.65 9.67
N THR A 277 -8.53 2.34 9.83
CA THR A 277 -8.39 3.42 10.80
C THR A 277 -9.40 4.55 10.52
N ALA A 278 -9.64 4.88 9.23
CA ALA A 278 -10.64 5.88 8.85
C ALA A 278 -12.04 5.48 9.31
N GLU A 279 -12.45 4.24 9.05
CA GLU A 279 -13.75 3.72 9.44
C GLU A 279 -13.88 3.58 10.97
N ALA A 280 -12.83 3.12 11.64
CA ALA A 280 -12.81 2.98 13.11
C ALA A 280 -12.96 4.34 13.81
N LEU A 281 -12.25 5.37 13.37
CA LEU A 281 -12.42 6.74 13.90
C LEU A 281 -13.78 7.31 13.52
N GLY A 282 -14.21 7.15 12.27
CA GLY A 282 -15.51 7.62 11.78
C GLY A 282 -16.69 7.05 12.54
N SER A 283 -16.65 5.76 12.88
CA SER A 283 -17.66 5.11 13.72
C SER A 283 -17.75 5.76 15.11
N ARG A 284 -16.60 6.07 15.72
CA ARG A 284 -16.55 6.74 17.03
C ARG A 284 -17.09 8.17 16.96
N PHE A 285 -16.72 8.96 15.96
CA PHE A 285 -17.25 10.30 15.75
C PHE A 285 -18.75 10.30 15.46
N LYS A 286 -19.25 9.35 14.70
CA LYS A 286 -20.69 9.16 14.45
C LYS A 286 -21.46 8.87 15.75
N ARG A 287 -20.93 8.04 16.66
CA ARG A 287 -21.54 7.76 17.97
C ARG A 287 -21.59 9.01 18.87
N LEU A 288 -20.62 9.92 18.72
CA LEU A 288 -20.56 11.18 19.45
C LEU A 288 -21.36 12.32 18.78
N ASP A 289 -22.05 12.05 17.67
CA ASP A 289 -22.73 13.07 16.85
C ASP A 289 -21.82 14.26 16.49
N ALA A 290 -20.52 13.97 16.26
CA ALA A 290 -19.54 14.98 15.90
C ALA A 290 -19.65 15.33 14.39
N PRO A 291 -19.45 16.61 14.00
CA PRO A 291 -19.53 17.05 12.61
C PRO A 291 -18.29 16.63 11.80
N ILE A 292 -18.00 15.33 11.78
CA ILE A 292 -16.82 14.72 11.15
C ILE A 292 -17.25 13.60 10.22
N GLY A 293 -16.95 13.74 8.93
CA GLY A 293 -17.20 12.75 7.90
C GLY A 293 -16.02 11.81 7.65
N VAL A 294 -16.25 10.77 6.81
CA VAL A 294 -15.20 9.81 6.38
C VAL A 294 -15.13 9.76 4.86
N HIS A 295 -13.91 9.78 4.30
CA HIS A 295 -13.66 9.71 2.88
C HIS A 295 -12.49 8.76 2.55
N HIS A 296 -12.76 7.72 1.75
CA HIS A 296 -11.73 6.82 1.22
C HIS A 296 -12.18 6.13 -0.08
N GLY A 297 -11.23 5.53 -0.80
CA GLY A 297 -11.45 4.97 -2.14
C GLY A 297 -12.47 3.83 -2.25
N SER A 298 -12.76 3.11 -1.16
CA SER A 298 -13.73 2.00 -1.17
C SER A 298 -15.18 2.44 -0.96
N LEU A 299 -15.44 3.71 -0.65
CA LEU A 299 -16.81 4.24 -0.60
C LEU A 299 -17.42 4.31 -2.02
N SER A 300 -18.74 4.19 -2.11
CA SER A 300 -19.43 4.41 -3.38
C SER A 300 -19.17 5.83 -3.91
N LYS A 301 -19.27 6.02 -5.22
CA LYS A 301 -19.06 7.33 -5.85
C LYS A 301 -19.99 8.40 -5.28
N GLU A 302 -21.25 8.04 -5.06
CA GLU A 302 -22.28 8.92 -4.51
C GLU A 302 -21.91 9.35 -3.09
N ALA A 303 -21.55 8.39 -2.22
CA ALA A 303 -21.15 8.70 -0.84
C ALA A 303 -19.93 9.59 -0.75
N ARG A 304 -18.94 9.43 -1.66
CA ARG A 304 -17.78 10.32 -1.72
C ARG A 304 -18.17 11.76 -2.08
N ILE A 305 -19.01 11.93 -3.10
CA ILE A 305 -19.48 13.24 -3.54
C ILE A 305 -20.27 13.92 -2.41
N ASP A 306 -21.20 13.20 -1.76
CA ASP A 306 -22.03 13.75 -0.68
C ASP A 306 -21.19 14.27 0.49
N VAL A 307 -20.13 13.53 0.88
CA VAL A 307 -19.23 13.93 1.98
C VAL A 307 -18.34 15.11 1.55
N GLU A 308 -17.81 15.10 0.30
CA GLU A 308 -17.04 16.21 -0.25
C GLU A 308 -17.87 17.50 -0.28
N ASP A 309 -19.11 17.44 -0.74
CA ASP A 309 -20.02 18.60 -0.80
C ASP A 309 -20.42 19.08 0.62
N ALA A 310 -20.61 18.17 1.56
CA ALA A 310 -20.88 18.50 2.96
C ALA A 310 -19.68 19.25 3.59
N PHE A 311 -18.44 18.79 3.33
CA PHE A 311 -17.24 19.46 3.81
C PHE A 311 -17.03 20.84 3.14
N LYS A 312 -17.17 20.94 1.82
CA LYS A 312 -17.06 22.21 1.07
C LYS A 312 -18.09 23.25 1.51
N SER A 313 -19.30 22.82 1.84
CA SER A 313 -20.38 23.72 2.31
C SER A 313 -20.29 24.10 3.78
N GLY A 314 -19.37 23.49 4.56
CA GLY A 314 -19.29 23.68 6.01
C GLY A 314 -20.44 23.01 6.77
N ALA A 315 -21.07 21.98 6.20
CA ALA A 315 -22.05 21.15 6.91
C ALA A 315 -21.38 20.16 7.87
N ILE A 316 -20.13 19.83 7.61
CA ILE A 316 -19.20 19.14 8.51
C ILE A 316 -17.88 19.93 8.60
N ASP A 317 -17.26 19.95 9.78
CA ASP A 317 -16.06 20.72 10.09
C ASP A 317 -14.78 19.89 9.99
N GLY A 318 -14.92 18.55 10.06
CA GLY A 318 -13.82 17.60 9.96
C GLY A 318 -14.05 16.51 8.91
N LEU A 319 -12.95 16.06 8.27
CA LEU A 319 -13.01 14.97 7.30
C LEU A 319 -11.86 13.98 7.55
N VAL A 320 -12.20 12.77 8.03
CA VAL A 320 -11.23 11.67 8.14
C VAL A 320 -11.00 11.09 6.74
N CYS A 321 -9.75 11.07 6.30
CA CYS A 321 -9.41 10.64 4.94
C CYS A 321 -8.11 9.84 4.86
N THR A 322 -8.00 9.04 3.81
CA THR A 322 -6.77 8.34 3.41
C THR A 322 -6.07 9.10 2.28
N SER A 323 -5.12 8.48 1.58
CA SER A 323 -4.41 9.06 0.44
C SER A 323 -5.32 9.62 -0.67
N SER A 324 -6.60 9.31 -0.67
CA SER A 324 -7.57 9.86 -1.64
C SER A 324 -7.66 11.39 -1.65
N MET A 325 -7.25 12.07 -0.56
CA MET A 325 -7.23 13.53 -0.42
C MET A 325 -5.81 14.13 -0.43
N GLU A 326 -4.77 13.31 -0.63
CA GLU A 326 -3.38 13.80 -0.78
C GLU A 326 -3.15 14.53 -2.10
N LEU A 327 -3.80 14.06 -3.18
CA LEU A 327 -3.64 14.61 -4.52
C LEU A 327 -4.69 15.69 -4.80
N GLY A 328 -4.27 16.76 -5.39
CA GLY A 328 -4.89 18.00 -5.90
C GLY A 328 -6.40 18.14 -6.08
N ILE A 329 -7.23 17.35 -5.42
CA ILE A 329 -8.69 17.50 -5.41
C ILE A 329 -9.02 18.80 -4.67
N ASP A 330 -9.83 19.65 -5.31
CA ASP A 330 -10.34 20.86 -4.67
C ASP A 330 -11.39 20.49 -3.60
N VAL A 331 -10.99 20.52 -2.36
CA VAL A 331 -11.86 20.31 -1.19
C VAL A 331 -12.28 21.62 -0.52
N GLY A 332 -12.01 22.74 -1.17
CA GLY A 332 -12.23 24.07 -0.61
C GLY A 332 -11.11 24.48 0.34
N ARG A 333 -11.43 25.38 1.27
CA ARG A 333 -10.47 25.90 2.24
C ARG A 333 -10.23 24.85 3.33
N VAL A 334 -8.97 24.58 3.63
CA VAL A 334 -8.53 23.78 4.77
C VAL A 334 -7.70 24.66 5.70
N ASP A 335 -8.10 24.74 6.97
CA ASP A 335 -7.43 25.58 7.95
C ASP A 335 -6.37 24.80 8.75
N HIS A 336 -6.63 23.51 9.02
CA HIS A 336 -5.72 22.66 9.77
C HIS A 336 -5.66 21.24 9.24
N VAL A 337 -4.51 20.58 9.43
CA VAL A 337 -4.32 19.16 9.09
C VAL A 337 -3.91 18.41 10.35
N VAL A 338 -4.63 17.35 10.63
CA VAL A 338 -4.26 16.33 11.62
C VAL A 338 -3.76 15.09 10.89
N GLN A 339 -2.59 14.62 11.26
CA GLN A 339 -2.08 13.32 10.89
C GLN A 339 -2.24 12.37 12.08
N TYR A 340 -3.01 11.29 11.93
CA TYR A 340 -3.16 10.26 12.95
C TYR A 340 -2.18 9.10 12.69
N GLY A 341 -1.32 8.82 13.65
CA GLY A 341 -0.15 7.95 13.50
C GLY A 341 0.97 8.59 12.69
N SER A 342 2.13 7.94 12.60
CA SER A 342 3.23 8.40 11.77
C SER A 342 2.81 8.48 10.28
N PRO A 343 3.20 9.52 9.54
CA PRO A 343 2.91 9.63 8.11
C PRO A 343 3.72 8.64 7.25
N ARG A 344 4.68 7.92 7.83
CA ARG A 344 5.58 6.93 7.23
C ARG A 344 6.65 7.51 6.29
N GLU A 345 6.34 8.55 5.52
CA GLU A 345 7.21 9.19 4.54
C GLU A 345 7.19 10.71 4.70
N VAL A 346 8.32 11.37 4.44
CA VAL A 346 8.46 12.82 4.47
C VAL A 346 7.66 13.48 3.35
N ALA A 347 7.76 12.94 2.13
CA ALA A 347 7.01 13.43 0.98
C ALA A 347 5.50 13.49 1.27
N ARG A 348 4.99 12.42 1.88
CA ARG A 348 3.57 12.29 2.23
C ARG A 348 3.14 13.30 3.29
N LEU A 349 3.95 13.52 4.34
CA LEU A 349 3.67 14.54 5.34
C LEU A 349 3.54 15.92 4.69
N LEU A 350 4.50 16.29 3.83
CA LEU A 350 4.48 17.56 3.11
C LEU A 350 3.27 17.71 2.18
N GLN A 351 2.86 16.65 1.50
CA GLN A 351 1.67 16.64 0.64
C GLN A 351 0.38 16.83 1.45
N ARG A 352 0.26 16.14 2.61
CA ARG A 352 -0.90 16.22 3.50
C ARG A 352 -1.02 17.60 4.15
N VAL A 353 0.04 18.07 4.82
CA VAL A 353 0.02 19.36 5.51
C VAL A 353 -0.02 20.53 4.53
N GLY A 354 0.53 20.37 3.32
CA GLY A 354 0.39 21.33 2.24
C GLY A 354 -1.06 21.54 1.74
N ARG A 355 -2.07 20.81 2.26
CA ARG A 355 -3.50 21.10 2.06
C ARG A 355 -3.99 22.26 2.90
N ALA A 356 -3.37 22.53 4.08
CA ALA A 356 -3.64 23.68 4.88
C ALA A 356 -2.92 24.94 4.34
N GLY A 357 -3.42 26.13 4.66
CA GLY A 357 -2.66 27.38 4.44
C GLY A 357 -2.77 28.02 3.06
N HIS A 358 -3.89 27.93 2.36
CA HIS A 358 -4.11 28.59 1.06
C HIS A 358 -4.03 30.14 1.03
N ARG A 359 -3.61 30.80 2.10
CA ARG A 359 -3.32 32.24 2.11
C ARG A 359 -1.84 32.48 1.84
N ARG A 360 -1.54 33.51 1.01
CA ARG A 360 -0.19 33.88 0.56
C ARG A 360 0.84 34.13 1.68
N ASP A 361 0.39 34.31 2.94
CA ASP A 361 1.22 34.63 4.10
C ASP A 361 0.89 33.74 5.32
N ALA A 362 0.21 32.58 5.14
CA ALA A 362 -0.14 31.70 6.25
C ALA A 362 0.82 30.52 6.32
N VAL A 363 1.35 30.26 7.52
CA VAL A 363 2.10 29.05 7.86
C VAL A 363 1.16 27.87 7.78
N SER A 364 1.56 26.79 7.08
CA SER A 364 0.80 25.53 7.08
C SER A 364 1.02 24.82 8.42
N GLU A 365 -0.02 24.73 9.25
CA GLU A 365 0.05 24.08 10.55
C GLU A 365 -0.43 22.63 10.46
N GLY A 366 0.36 21.70 11.00
CA GLY A 366 0.05 20.27 11.05
C GLY A 366 0.29 19.68 12.43
N THR A 367 -0.71 18.96 12.96
CA THR A 367 -0.58 18.19 14.19
C THR A 367 -0.47 16.69 13.86
N ILE A 368 0.59 16.03 14.35
CA ILE A 368 0.78 14.59 14.25
C ILE A 368 0.44 13.99 15.61
N LEU A 369 -0.61 13.18 15.66
CA LEU A 369 -1.03 12.48 16.87
C LEU A 369 -0.46 11.07 16.85
N VAL A 370 0.30 10.71 17.87
CA VAL A 370 1.02 9.43 17.98
C VAL A 370 0.64 8.75 19.30
N ASP A 371 0.67 7.42 19.32
CA ASP A 371 0.28 6.60 20.47
C ASP A 371 1.40 5.65 20.95
N HIS A 372 2.30 5.24 20.05
CA HIS A 372 3.33 4.25 20.33
C HIS A 372 4.75 4.86 20.31
N PRO A 373 5.71 4.37 21.13
CA PRO A 373 7.08 4.88 21.14
C PRO A 373 7.79 4.89 19.78
N ASP A 374 7.70 3.80 19.00
CA ASP A 374 8.35 3.72 17.69
C ASP A 374 7.69 4.69 16.70
N ASP A 375 6.36 4.80 16.70
CA ASP A 375 5.59 5.73 15.88
C ASP A 375 5.92 7.19 16.24
N THR A 376 6.18 7.45 17.54
CA THR A 376 6.59 8.77 18.01
C THR A 376 7.98 9.14 17.49
N PHE A 377 8.99 8.27 17.64
CA PHE A 377 10.32 8.53 17.10
C PHE A 377 10.31 8.71 15.58
N GLU A 378 9.54 7.87 14.87
CA GLU A 378 9.36 7.95 13.44
C GLU A 378 8.74 9.29 13.01
N ALA A 379 7.64 9.69 13.66
CA ALA A 379 6.98 10.98 13.40
C ALA A 379 7.90 12.18 13.67
N LEU A 380 8.69 12.13 14.75
CA LEU A 380 9.68 13.15 15.07
C LEU A 380 10.77 13.24 14.00
N ALA A 381 11.33 12.11 13.56
CA ALA A 381 12.33 12.03 12.50
C ALA A 381 11.77 12.58 11.18
N ILE A 382 10.57 12.14 10.77
CA ILE A 382 9.91 12.60 9.54
C ILE A 382 9.62 14.10 9.59
N ALA A 383 9.08 14.61 10.69
CA ALA A 383 8.77 16.04 10.84
C ALA A 383 10.04 16.90 10.81
N ARG A 384 11.13 16.47 11.47
CA ARG A 384 12.43 17.13 11.40
C ARG A 384 12.98 17.16 9.97
N ARG A 385 12.92 16.00 9.26
CA ARG A 385 13.37 15.86 7.87
C ARG A 385 12.56 16.74 6.93
N ALA A 386 11.24 16.81 7.14
CA ALA A 386 10.34 17.67 6.37
C ALA A 386 10.73 19.17 6.49
N VAL A 387 11.02 19.63 7.71
CA VAL A 387 11.49 21.01 7.94
C VAL A 387 12.87 21.26 7.32
N ALA A 388 13.74 20.24 7.29
CA ALA A 388 15.07 20.32 6.67
C ALA A 388 15.04 20.16 5.14
N GLY A 389 13.90 19.81 4.53
CA GLY A 389 13.80 19.52 3.09
C GLY A 389 14.44 18.20 2.67
N GLU A 390 14.67 17.28 3.62
CA GLU A 390 15.30 15.97 3.36
C GLU A 390 14.24 14.93 2.95
N VAL A 391 13.75 15.04 1.73
CA VAL A 391 12.70 14.18 1.17
C VAL A 391 13.29 12.94 0.52
N GLU A 392 12.55 11.86 0.51
CA GLU A 392 12.91 10.58 -0.12
C GLU A 392 13.14 10.74 -1.63
N PRO A 393 14.11 10.02 -2.23
CA PRO A 393 14.27 9.97 -3.67
C PRO A 393 13.04 9.32 -4.33
N ALA A 394 12.70 9.78 -5.53
CA ALA A 394 11.66 9.13 -6.32
C ALA A 394 12.14 7.75 -6.79
N ALA A 395 11.40 6.70 -6.46
CA ALA A 395 11.68 5.33 -6.91
C ALA A 395 11.22 5.15 -8.37
N ILE A 396 12.06 5.54 -9.36
CA ILE A 396 11.70 5.41 -10.78
C ILE A 396 11.61 3.93 -11.16
N HIS A 397 10.50 3.54 -11.80
CA HIS A 397 10.29 2.18 -12.27
C HIS A 397 11.05 1.91 -13.56
N HIS A 398 12.24 1.28 -13.44
CA HIS A 398 13.13 0.98 -14.56
C HIS A 398 12.89 -0.41 -15.16
N GLY A 399 13.06 -0.52 -16.50
CA GLY A 399 13.25 -1.78 -17.20
C GLY A 399 12.03 -2.72 -17.28
N SER A 400 10.79 -2.25 -17.06
CA SER A 400 9.57 -3.06 -17.08
C SER A 400 9.34 -3.72 -18.43
N LEU A 401 9.54 -5.04 -18.55
CA LEU A 401 9.45 -5.76 -19.83
C LEU A 401 8.01 -5.90 -20.35
N ASP A 402 7.00 -5.89 -19.50
CA ASP A 402 5.59 -5.88 -19.91
C ASP A 402 5.20 -4.52 -20.52
N VAL A 403 5.77 -3.41 -20.03
CA VAL A 403 5.66 -2.09 -20.65
C VAL A 403 6.36 -2.11 -22.02
N VAL A 404 7.56 -2.69 -22.11
CA VAL A 404 8.28 -2.88 -23.39
C VAL A 404 7.39 -3.65 -24.37
N ALA A 405 6.81 -4.77 -23.95
CA ALA A 405 5.90 -5.58 -24.77
C ALA A 405 4.70 -4.77 -25.28
N ASN A 406 4.02 -4.05 -24.38
CA ASN A 406 2.88 -3.21 -24.72
C ASN A 406 3.26 -2.10 -25.72
N GLN A 407 4.41 -1.44 -25.51
CA GLN A 407 4.83 -0.32 -26.35
C GLN A 407 5.40 -0.75 -27.71
N ILE A 408 6.01 -1.94 -27.83
CA ILE A 408 6.33 -2.52 -29.15
C ILE A 408 5.04 -2.70 -29.96
N VAL A 409 4.02 -3.30 -29.35
CA VAL A 409 2.71 -3.47 -29.99
C VAL A 409 2.07 -2.13 -30.33
N GLY A 410 2.23 -1.13 -29.45
CA GLY A 410 1.78 0.26 -29.70
C GLY A 410 2.44 0.86 -30.95
N LEU A 411 3.76 0.71 -31.13
CA LEU A 411 4.49 1.18 -32.31
C LEU A 411 4.02 0.47 -33.60
N VAL A 412 3.78 -0.85 -33.51
CA VAL A 412 3.19 -1.59 -34.65
C VAL A 412 1.76 -1.11 -34.94
N MET A 413 1.00 -0.75 -33.91
CA MET A 413 -0.35 -0.15 -34.10
C MET A 413 -0.28 1.22 -34.78
N ASP A 414 0.71 2.05 -34.46
CA ASP A 414 0.90 3.39 -35.01
C ASP A 414 1.22 3.39 -36.50
N HIS A 415 2.06 2.46 -36.96
CA HIS A 415 2.66 2.46 -38.30
C HIS A 415 2.16 1.33 -39.21
N GLY A 416 1.49 0.32 -38.66
CA GLY A 416 1.15 -0.91 -39.38
C GLY A 416 2.26 -1.95 -39.38
N GLU A 417 3.47 -1.50 -39.72
CA GLU A 417 4.74 -2.20 -39.64
C GLU A 417 5.84 -1.28 -39.13
N VAL A 418 6.85 -1.81 -38.45
CA VAL A 418 8.00 -1.05 -37.95
C VAL A 418 9.26 -1.94 -37.96
N ALA A 419 10.41 -1.34 -38.27
CA ALA A 419 11.70 -2.02 -38.11
C ALA A 419 11.96 -2.26 -36.59
N ALA A 420 12.39 -3.48 -36.24
CA ALA A 420 12.65 -3.82 -34.83
C ALA A 420 13.72 -2.89 -34.23
N ARG A 421 14.70 -2.49 -35.02
CA ARG A 421 15.71 -1.50 -34.64
C ARG A 421 15.09 -0.13 -34.29
N ASP A 422 14.16 0.39 -35.10
CA ASP A 422 13.53 1.68 -34.87
C ASP A 422 12.65 1.64 -33.60
N ALA A 423 11.99 0.47 -33.35
CA ALA A 423 11.26 0.24 -32.12
C ALA A 423 12.18 0.25 -30.90
N TYR A 424 13.32 -0.46 -30.96
CA TYR A 424 14.33 -0.46 -29.90
C TYR A 424 14.88 0.93 -29.61
N GLU A 425 15.28 1.68 -30.66
CA GLU A 425 15.75 3.05 -30.52
C GLU A 425 14.70 4.00 -29.93
N THR A 426 13.40 3.79 -30.22
CA THR A 426 12.30 4.56 -29.64
C THR A 426 12.15 4.30 -28.15
N LEU A 427 12.23 3.03 -27.75
CA LEU A 427 12.11 2.61 -26.35
C LEU A 427 13.29 3.14 -25.51
N THR A 428 14.52 2.97 -26.00
CA THR A 428 15.73 3.33 -25.26
C THR A 428 15.99 4.84 -25.13
N ARG A 429 15.28 5.68 -25.90
CA ARG A 429 15.26 7.14 -25.66
C ARG A 429 14.51 7.55 -24.41
N ALA A 430 13.58 6.72 -23.94
CA ALA A 430 12.86 6.96 -22.70
C ALA A 430 13.73 6.55 -21.49
N TYR A 431 13.87 7.43 -20.51
CA TYR A 431 14.80 7.26 -19.40
C TYR A 431 14.65 5.92 -18.63
N PRO A 432 13.44 5.43 -18.34
CA PRO A 432 13.28 4.13 -17.66
C PRO A 432 13.84 2.93 -18.45
N PHE A 433 14.00 3.06 -19.76
CA PHE A 433 14.43 1.98 -20.67
C PHE A 433 15.80 2.20 -21.32
N ARG A 434 16.56 3.21 -20.87
CA ARG A 434 17.89 3.53 -21.44
C ARG A 434 18.89 2.38 -21.37
N ASP A 435 18.76 1.53 -20.32
CA ASP A 435 19.64 0.40 -20.05
C ASP A 435 19.04 -0.94 -20.56
N LEU A 436 17.95 -0.90 -21.32
CA LEU A 436 17.34 -2.09 -21.95
C LEU A 436 18.35 -2.70 -22.95
N SER A 437 18.74 -3.95 -22.73
CA SER A 437 19.65 -4.63 -23.66
C SER A 437 18.94 -5.13 -24.92
N GLU A 438 19.69 -5.21 -26.05
CA GLU A 438 19.13 -5.81 -27.27
C GLU A 438 18.69 -7.28 -27.05
N ALA A 439 19.36 -8.01 -26.15
CA ALA A 439 18.99 -9.39 -25.84
C ALA A 439 17.59 -9.47 -25.21
N GLN A 440 17.33 -8.68 -24.16
CA GLN A 440 16.02 -8.58 -23.52
C GLN A 440 14.92 -8.14 -24.52
N PHE A 441 15.23 -7.11 -25.33
CA PHE A 441 14.28 -6.67 -26.36
C PHE A 441 13.92 -7.79 -27.34
N ARG A 442 14.91 -8.57 -27.83
CA ARG A 442 14.66 -9.70 -28.73
C ARG A 442 13.85 -10.82 -28.09
N GLU A 443 14.08 -11.09 -26.82
CA GLU A 443 13.29 -12.08 -26.07
C GLU A 443 11.83 -11.63 -25.95
N VAL A 444 11.56 -10.38 -25.61
CA VAL A 444 10.19 -9.82 -25.59
C VAL A 444 9.53 -9.87 -26.97
N VAL A 445 10.25 -9.53 -28.04
CA VAL A 445 9.70 -9.63 -29.42
C VAL A 445 9.35 -11.05 -29.79
N ARG A 446 10.20 -12.04 -29.45
CA ARG A 446 9.94 -13.46 -29.71
C ARG A 446 8.73 -13.96 -28.90
N GLU A 447 8.61 -13.55 -27.64
CA GLU A 447 7.44 -13.86 -26.79
C GLU A 447 6.14 -13.33 -27.41
N LEU A 448 6.12 -12.06 -27.83
CA LEU A 448 4.97 -11.45 -28.49
C LEU A 448 4.61 -12.17 -29.81
N SER A 449 5.62 -12.58 -30.60
CA SER A 449 5.40 -13.35 -31.83
C SER A 449 4.89 -14.77 -31.55
N GLY A 450 5.44 -15.44 -30.52
CA GLY A 450 4.98 -16.74 -30.04
C GLY A 450 3.51 -16.72 -29.60
N ASN A 451 3.11 -15.66 -28.91
CA ASN A 451 1.73 -15.43 -28.50
C ASN A 451 0.81 -14.90 -29.62
N ARG A 452 1.32 -14.77 -30.87
CA ARG A 452 0.61 -14.29 -32.06
C ARG A 452 0.05 -12.87 -31.91
N LEU A 453 0.73 -12.04 -31.16
CA LEU A 453 0.35 -10.64 -30.95
C LEU A 453 0.96 -9.71 -32.00
N LEU A 454 2.03 -10.17 -32.67
CA LEU A 454 2.63 -9.54 -33.84
C LEU A 454 3.24 -10.62 -34.74
N TRP A 455 3.62 -10.27 -35.96
CA TRP A 455 4.45 -11.08 -36.84
C TRP A 455 5.87 -10.54 -36.84
N LEU A 456 6.85 -11.44 -36.71
CA LEU A 456 8.27 -11.12 -36.79
C LEU A 456 8.86 -11.71 -38.06
N GLU A 457 9.47 -10.87 -38.89
CA GLU A 457 10.25 -11.28 -40.07
C GLU A 457 11.74 -10.97 -39.76
N GLU A 458 12.44 -11.91 -39.14
CA GLU A 458 13.81 -11.68 -38.61
C GLU A 458 14.80 -11.24 -39.70
N ASP A 459 14.73 -11.86 -40.90
CA ASP A 459 15.65 -11.52 -42.02
C ASP A 459 15.44 -10.09 -42.56
N ALA A 460 14.26 -9.54 -42.40
CA ALA A 460 13.88 -8.20 -42.86
C ALA A 460 13.89 -7.16 -41.72
N ASP A 461 14.21 -7.56 -40.50
CA ASP A 461 14.13 -6.69 -39.31
C ASP A 461 12.77 -6.03 -39.14
N ARG A 462 11.65 -6.78 -39.39
CA ARG A 462 10.33 -6.20 -39.49
C ARG A 462 9.33 -6.81 -38.54
N LEU A 463 8.59 -5.93 -37.85
CA LEU A 463 7.46 -6.27 -36.98
C LEU A 463 6.17 -5.81 -37.63
N GLU A 464 5.18 -6.70 -37.76
CA GLU A 464 3.92 -6.44 -38.44
C GLU A 464 2.72 -6.77 -37.56
N LYS A 465 1.56 -6.15 -37.86
CA LYS A 465 0.29 -6.49 -37.22
C LYS A 465 -0.11 -7.92 -37.45
N SER A 466 -0.53 -8.61 -36.38
CA SER A 466 -1.25 -9.89 -36.46
C SER A 466 -2.76 -9.70 -36.20
N GLY A 467 -3.52 -10.77 -36.26
CA GLY A 467 -4.94 -10.74 -35.89
C GLY A 467 -5.19 -10.44 -34.40
N GLY A 468 -4.19 -10.64 -33.53
CA GLY A 468 -4.26 -10.42 -32.09
C GLY A 468 -3.87 -9.01 -31.63
N THR A 469 -3.09 -8.27 -32.43
CA THR A 469 -2.46 -6.99 -32.08
C THR A 469 -3.44 -5.96 -31.51
N TRP A 470 -4.54 -5.68 -32.24
CA TRP A 470 -5.52 -4.69 -31.83
C TRP A 470 -6.19 -5.03 -30.50
N ARG A 471 -6.66 -6.26 -30.37
CA ARG A 471 -7.35 -6.71 -29.16
C ARG A 471 -6.44 -6.66 -27.94
N TYR A 472 -5.20 -7.12 -28.06
CA TYR A 472 -4.22 -7.08 -27.00
C TYR A 472 -3.94 -5.64 -26.54
N PHE A 473 -3.64 -4.73 -27.48
CA PHE A 473 -3.28 -3.36 -27.14
C PHE A 473 -4.40 -2.63 -26.39
N TYR A 474 -5.64 -2.73 -26.90
CA TYR A 474 -6.77 -2.07 -26.25
C TYR A 474 -7.23 -2.74 -24.93
N ALA A 475 -6.96 -4.01 -24.74
CA ALA A 475 -7.17 -4.70 -23.46
C ALA A 475 -6.12 -4.29 -22.41
N ASN A 476 -4.93 -3.86 -22.82
CA ASN A 476 -3.80 -3.50 -21.96
C ASN A 476 -3.38 -2.02 -22.10
N LEU A 477 -4.34 -1.11 -22.34
CA LEU A 477 -4.07 0.34 -22.39
C LEU A 477 -3.53 0.88 -21.08
N SER A 478 -3.95 0.31 -19.96
CA SER A 478 -3.47 0.63 -18.62
C SER A 478 -2.49 -0.42 -18.15
N MET A 479 -1.36 0.03 -17.58
CA MET A 479 -0.40 -0.82 -16.89
C MET A 479 -0.71 -0.95 -15.39
N ILE A 480 -1.83 -0.42 -14.92
CA ILE A 480 -2.35 -0.73 -13.58
C ILE A 480 -2.70 -2.23 -13.57
N PRO A 481 -2.27 -2.99 -12.57
CA PRO A 481 -2.70 -4.37 -12.41
C PRO A 481 -4.23 -4.49 -12.43
N ASP A 482 -4.73 -5.52 -13.13
CA ASP A 482 -6.15 -5.83 -13.07
C ASP A 482 -6.40 -6.62 -11.78
N GLU A 483 -7.00 -5.98 -10.80
CA GLU A 483 -7.51 -6.62 -9.58
C GLU A 483 -9.03 -6.73 -9.68
N GLU A 484 -9.57 -7.87 -9.32
CA GLU A 484 -11.02 -8.00 -9.21
C GLU A 484 -11.48 -7.28 -7.95
N THR A 485 -12.52 -6.46 -8.07
CA THR A 485 -13.18 -5.80 -6.93
C THR A 485 -14.54 -6.43 -6.73
N TYR A 486 -14.83 -6.78 -5.49
CA TYR A 486 -16.11 -7.35 -5.08
C TYR A 486 -17.03 -6.25 -4.59
N GLU A 487 -18.25 -6.19 -5.12
CA GLU A 487 -19.28 -5.29 -4.60
C GLU A 487 -19.78 -5.78 -3.26
N VAL A 488 -19.84 -4.89 -2.26
CA VAL A 488 -20.47 -5.17 -0.96
C VAL A 488 -21.94 -4.80 -1.05
N TYR A 489 -22.81 -5.82 -0.98
CA TYR A 489 -24.25 -5.68 -1.18
C TYR A 489 -25.01 -5.92 0.13
N ASP A 490 -25.72 -4.91 0.62
CA ASP A 490 -26.58 -5.04 1.79
C ASP A 490 -27.91 -5.71 1.44
N LEU A 491 -28.15 -6.88 2.02
CA LEU A 491 -29.39 -7.63 1.83
C LEU A 491 -30.62 -6.94 2.41
N SER A 492 -30.45 -6.05 3.40
CA SER A 492 -31.53 -5.36 4.09
C SER A 492 -32.07 -4.18 3.28
N SER A 493 -31.17 -3.30 2.82
CA SER A 493 -31.53 -2.13 2.00
C SER A 493 -31.59 -2.45 0.51
N ARG A 494 -30.95 -3.53 0.07
CA ARG A 494 -30.73 -3.92 -1.33
C ARG A 494 -29.92 -2.89 -2.12
N GLU A 495 -28.92 -2.31 -1.47
CA GLU A 495 -28.02 -1.32 -2.07
C GLU A 495 -26.56 -1.78 -2.00
N THR A 496 -25.73 -1.31 -2.93
CA THR A 496 -24.27 -1.47 -2.86
C THR A 496 -23.71 -0.43 -1.91
N ILE A 497 -23.10 -0.88 -0.82
CA ILE A 497 -22.52 0.00 0.21
C ILE A 497 -21.06 0.34 -0.04
N GLY A 498 -20.35 -0.40 -0.91
CA GLY A 498 -18.95 -0.15 -1.25
C GLY A 498 -18.33 -1.31 -2.00
N THR A 499 -17.01 -1.37 -2.00
CA THR A 499 -16.23 -2.42 -2.66
C THR A 499 -15.14 -2.96 -1.74
N LEU A 500 -14.77 -4.22 -1.96
CA LEU A 500 -13.65 -4.91 -1.32
C LEU A 500 -12.66 -5.38 -2.40
N ASP A 501 -11.37 -5.29 -2.11
CA ASP A 501 -10.32 -5.75 -3.02
C ASP A 501 -10.25 -7.29 -3.03
N GLU A 502 -9.89 -7.90 -4.16
CA GLU A 502 -9.76 -9.35 -4.32
C GLU A 502 -8.88 -9.99 -3.24
N LYS A 503 -7.76 -9.34 -2.94
CA LYS A 503 -6.83 -9.79 -1.89
C LYS A 503 -7.48 -9.86 -0.51
N PHE A 504 -8.35 -8.91 -0.18
CA PHE A 504 -9.13 -8.94 1.06
C PHE A 504 -10.12 -10.09 1.06
N VAL A 505 -10.88 -10.23 -0.03
CA VAL A 505 -11.93 -11.27 -0.12
C VAL A 505 -11.33 -12.66 -0.01
N LEU A 506 -10.20 -12.91 -0.68
CA LEU A 506 -9.50 -14.21 -0.64
C LEU A 506 -8.93 -14.56 0.74
N ASN A 507 -8.48 -13.57 1.49
CA ASN A 507 -7.82 -13.79 2.78
C ASN A 507 -8.76 -13.72 3.98
N PHE A 508 -9.84 -12.92 3.91
CA PHE A 508 -10.63 -12.55 5.10
C PHE A 508 -12.15 -12.69 4.93
N ALA A 509 -12.69 -12.67 3.70
CA ALA A 509 -14.14 -12.68 3.52
C ALA A 509 -14.72 -14.09 3.61
N THR A 510 -14.93 -14.59 4.82
CA THR A 510 -15.68 -15.83 5.06
C THR A 510 -17.09 -15.53 5.63
N PRO A 511 -18.12 -16.30 5.22
CA PRO A 511 -19.45 -16.14 5.80
C PRO A 511 -19.45 -16.25 7.33
N GLY A 512 -20.01 -15.23 8.00
CA GLY A 512 -20.03 -15.09 9.45
C GLY A 512 -19.04 -14.07 10.00
N GLU A 513 -17.98 -13.72 9.24
CA GLU A 513 -17.04 -12.65 9.62
C GLU A 513 -17.70 -11.28 9.54
N THR A 514 -17.14 -10.33 10.30
CA THR A 514 -17.67 -8.97 10.41
C THR A 514 -16.60 -7.94 10.04
N PHE A 515 -17.03 -6.82 9.47
CA PHE A 515 -16.15 -5.70 9.14
C PHE A 515 -16.90 -4.37 9.28
N ILE A 516 -16.15 -3.26 9.33
CA ILE A 516 -16.70 -1.90 9.37
C ILE A 516 -16.62 -1.27 7.98
N GLN A 517 -17.74 -0.69 7.52
CA GLN A 517 -17.78 0.15 6.32
C GLN A 517 -18.87 1.21 6.44
N ARG A 518 -18.60 2.45 6.03
CA ARG A 518 -19.47 3.64 6.24
C ARG A 518 -19.77 3.92 7.73
N GLY A 519 -18.86 3.58 8.62
CA GLY A 519 -19.06 3.74 10.06
C GLY A 519 -20.12 2.80 10.65
N GLU A 520 -20.51 1.75 9.92
CA GLU A 520 -21.47 0.71 10.34
C GLU A 520 -20.81 -0.66 10.29
N MET A 521 -21.26 -1.55 11.17
CA MET A 521 -20.76 -2.93 11.20
C MET A 521 -21.61 -3.84 10.33
N TRP A 522 -20.91 -4.67 9.56
CA TRP A 522 -21.51 -5.58 8.60
C TRP A 522 -21.05 -7.01 8.86
N ARG A 523 -21.97 -7.95 8.74
CA ARG A 523 -21.67 -9.39 8.78
C ARG A 523 -21.77 -9.96 7.38
N ILE A 524 -20.73 -10.68 6.94
CA ILE A 524 -20.72 -11.39 5.67
C ILE A 524 -21.68 -12.59 5.75
N THR A 525 -22.64 -12.64 4.86
CA THR A 525 -23.60 -13.75 4.74
C THR A 525 -23.18 -14.74 3.66
N GLU A 526 -22.70 -14.24 2.52
CA GLU A 526 -22.28 -15.04 1.38
C GLU A 526 -21.22 -14.29 0.55
N VAL A 527 -20.31 -15.05 -0.09
CA VAL A 527 -19.37 -14.53 -1.09
C VAL A 527 -19.67 -15.23 -2.40
N ASP A 528 -20.12 -14.47 -3.40
CA ASP A 528 -20.35 -14.94 -4.77
C ASP A 528 -19.16 -14.56 -5.65
N GLU A 529 -18.27 -15.54 -5.91
CA GLU A 529 -17.09 -15.34 -6.74
C GLU A 529 -17.45 -15.19 -8.23
N GLU A 530 -18.61 -15.69 -8.70
CA GLU A 530 -19.00 -15.58 -10.11
C GLU A 530 -19.52 -14.16 -10.42
N GLU A 531 -20.29 -13.57 -9.48
CA GLU A 531 -20.83 -12.22 -9.61
C GLU A 531 -19.88 -11.16 -9.00
N THR A 532 -18.73 -11.56 -8.41
CA THR A 532 -17.82 -10.66 -7.68
C THR A 532 -18.55 -9.82 -6.64
N ARG A 533 -19.34 -10.49 -5.78
CA ARG A 533 -20.19 -9.86 -4.80
C ARG A 533 -20.02 -10.47 -3.42
N VAL A 534 -19.95 -9.62 -2.39
CA VAL A 534 -20.03 -10.00 -0.98
C VAL A 534 -21.36 -9.53 -0.41
N GLU A 535 -22.24 -10.48 -0.06
CA GLU A 535 -23.52 -10.19 0.54
C GLU A 535 -23.39 -10.00 2.06
N VAL A 536 -23.96 -8.94 2.58
CA VAL A 536 -23.83 -8.53 3.99
C VAL A 536 -25.16 -8.15 4.62
N THR A 537 -25.18 -8.19 5.95
CA THR A 537 -26.29 -7.66 6.76
C THR A 537 -25.74 -6.73 7.84
N PRO A 538 -26.42 -5.61 8.15
CA PRO A 538 -25.99 -4.74 9.25
C PRO A 538 -26.14 -5.45 10.60
N ILE A 539 -25.23 -5.15 11.53
CA ILE A 539 -25.29 -5.64 12.91
C ILE A 539 -25.11 -4.47 13.88
N GLU A 540 -25.86 -4.49 14.99
CA GLU A 540 -25.83 -3.44 16.01
C GLU A 540 -24.73 -3.67 17.07
N ASP A 541 -23.98 -4.76 16.99
CA ASP A 541 -23.01 -5.13 18.00
C ASP A 541 -21.67 -4.40 17.79
N PRO A 542 -21.25 -3.53 18.73
CA PRO A 542 -19.97 -2.80 18.63
C PRO A 542 -18.72 -3.68 18.89
N ALA A 543 -18.91 -4.94 19.30
CA ALA A 543 -17.83 -5.86 19.68
C ALA A 543 -17.35 -6.76 18.53
N GLY A 544 -17.70 -6.48 17.28
CA GLY A 544 -17.21 -7.23 16.12
C GLY A 544 -15.70 -7.04 15.92
N GLU A 545 -15.02 -8.14 15.67
CA GLU A 545 -13.63 -8.06 15.16
C GLU A 545 -13.63 -7.23 13.88
N VAL A 546 -12.89 -6.15 13.89
CA VAL A 546 -12.58 -5.43 12.66
C VAL A 546 -11.54 -6.27 11.95
N PRO A 547 -11.82 -6.86 10.78
CA PRO A 547 -10.81 -7.63 10.06
C PRO A 547 -9.61 -6.73 9.83
N SER A 548 -8.42 -7.22 10.10
CA SER A 548 -7.20 -6.49 9.77
C SER A 548 -7.12 -6.36 8.25
N TRP A 549 -7.56 -5.24 7.73
CA TRP A 549 -7.27 -4.85 6.36
C TRP A 549 -5.77 -4.64 6.26
N THR A 550 -5.07 -5.64 5.89
CA THR A 550 -3.71 -5.47 5.42
C THR A 550 -3.78 -4.98 3.97
N GLY A 551 -4.27 -3.76 3.78
CA GLY A 551 -3.80 -2.97 2.68
C GLY A 551 -2.27 -2.93 2.81
N ARG A 552 -1.54 -2.85 1.70
CA ARG A 552 -0.08 -2.69 1.76
C ARG A 552 0.22 -1.52 2.70
N GLU A 553 0.91 -1.78 3.80
CA GLU A 553 1.37 -0.71 4.68
C GLU A 553 2.32 0.19 3.90
N ILE A 554 2.24 1.49 4.15
CA ILE A 554 3.18 2.44 3.57
C ILE A 554 4.55 2.10 4.14
N PRO A 555 5.55 1.77 3.31
CA PRO A 555 6.86 1.39 3.81
C PRO A 555 7.57 2.60 4.45
N VAL A 556 8.19 2.38 5.60
CA VAL A 556 9.07 3.40 6.22
C VAL A 556 10.45 3.32 5.55
N PRO A 557 10.96 4.43 5.01
CA PRO A 557 12.27 4.46 4.36
C PRO A 557 13.43 4.17 5.32
N ALA A 558 14.48 3.54 4.80
CA ALA A 558 15.69 3.20 5.57
C ALA A 558 16.32 4.44 6.25
N ALA A 559 16.28 5.60 5.58
CA ALA A 559 16.82 6.84 6.14
C ALA A 559 16.06 7.34 7.39
N VAL A 560 14.74 7.16 7.43
CA VAL A 560 13.91 7.49 8.59
C VAL A 560 14.18 6.49 9.72
N ALA A 561 14.15 5.20 9.42
CA ALA A 561 14.41 4.16 10.41
C ALA A 561 15.83 4.26 11.00
N GLY A 562 16.84 4.56 10.17
CA GLY A 562 18.21 4.79 10.62
C GLY A 562 18.31 5.97 11.60
N GLU A 563 17.56 7.07 11.35
CA GLU A 563 17.51 8.21 12.29
C GLU A 563 16.85 7.84 13.62
N VAL A 564 15.81 7.00 13.61
CA VAL A 564 15.24 6.44 14.86
C VAL A 564 16.28 5.61 15.61
N GLY A 565 17.07 4.78 14.90
CA GLY A 565 18.20 4.05 15.47
C GLY A 565 19.24 4.97 16.10
N GLU A 566 19.60 6.07 15.44
CA GLU A 566 20.49 7.12 15.99
C GLU A 566 19.91 7.77 17.26
N MET A 567 18.61 8.11 17.25
CA MET A 567 17.93 8.67 18.42
C MET A 567 17.98 7.71 19.62
N ARG A 568 17.72 6.43 19.41
CA ARG A 568 17.84 5.39 20.45
C ARG A 568 19.26 5.31 21.01
N GLY A 569 20.29 5.36 20.15
CA GLY A 569 21.70 5.34 20.55
C GLY A 569 22.09 6.55 21.40
N VAL A 570 21.66 7.74 20.99
CA VAL A 570 21.90 8.99 21.75
C VAL A 570 21.24 8.94 23.12
N ALA A 571 19.98 8.50 23.20
CA ALA A 571 19.24 8.38 24.45
C ALA A 571 19.90 7.35 25.40
N ALA A 572 20.27 6.19 24.87
CA ALA A 572 20.94 5.14 25.64
C ALA A 572 22.25 5.63 26.29
N GLY A 573 23.09 6.34 25.52
CA GLY A 573 24.33 6.88 26.05
C GLY A 573 24.13 7.90 27.18
N GLN A 574 22.99 8.59 27.22
CA GLN A 574 22.65 9.52 28.32
C GLN A 574 22.11 8.79 29.53
N PHE A 575 21.27 7.76 29.36
CA PHE A 575 20.79 6.91 30.44
C PHE A 575 21.93 6.14 31.11
N GLU A 576 22.91 5.63 30.35
CA GLU A 576 24.15 5.06 30.89
C GLU A 576 24.97 6.06 31.73
N GLY A 577 24.81 7.36 31.48
CA GLY A 577 25.37 8.49 32.24
C GLY A 577 24.50 8.94 33.40
N ASP A 578 23.51 8.19 33.86
CA ASP A 578 22.57 8.49 34.95
C ASP A 578 21.68 9.74 34.71
N ALA A 579 21.43 10.14 33.43
CA ALA A 579 20.49 11.21 33.13
C ALA A 579 19.04 10.75 33.34
N ASP A 580 18.18 11.62 33.88
CA ASP A 580 16.76 11.34 34.00
C ASP A 580 16.01 11.54 32.65
N ARG A 581 14.91 10.81 32.47
CA ARG A 581 14.14 10.81 31.23
C ARG A 581 13.69 12.22 30.78
N PRO A 582 13.17 13.10 31.66
CA PRO A 582 12.85 14.50 31.30
C PRO A 582 14.06 15.31 30.83
N ALA A 583 15.26 15.06 31.37
CA ALA A 583 16.46 15.74 30.90
C ALA A 583 16.86 15.26 29.50
N VAL A 584 16.83 13.95 29.26
CA VAL A 584 17.06 13.38 27.94
C VAL A 584 16.04 13.91 26.92
N ALA A 585 14.74 13.92 27.26
CA ALA A 585 13.70 14.43 26.38
C ALA A 585 13.96 15.89 25.96
N ARG A 586 14.37 16.78 26.91
CA ARG A 586 14.67 18.19 26.60
C ARG A 586 15.83 18.38 25.63
N GLU A 587 16.75 17.43 25.49
CA GLU A 587 17.85 17.52 24.50
C GLU A 587 17.38 17.26 23.08
N PHE A 588 16.28 16.52 22.90
CA PHE A 588 15.69 16.30 21.57
C PHE A 588 14.88 17.50 21.06
N LEU A 589 14.24 18.28 21.95
CA LEU A 589 13.31 19.35 21.58
C LEU A 589 13.90 20.45 20.66
N PRO A 590 15.18 20.85 20.74
CA PRO A 590 15.73 21.83 19.80
C PRO A 590 15.83 21.35 18.37
N ARG A 591 15.85 20.04 18.15
CA ARG A 591 15.99 19.42 16.82
C ARG A 591 14.68 18.81 16.31
N TYR A 592 13.84 18.29 17.19
CA TYR A 592 12.64 17.56 16.86
C TYR A 592 11.37 18.28 17.35
N PRO A 593 10.32 18.41 16.50
CA PRO A 593 9.13 19.22 16.82
C PRO A 593 8.12 18.45 17.68
N GLY A 594 8.52 18.03 18.88
CA GLY A 594 7.70 17.39 19.90
C GLY A 594 7.56 18.24 21.17
N ASP A 595 6.72 17.80 22.10
CA ASP A 595 6.72 18.31 23.47
C ASP A 595 7.49 17.39 24.44
N GLU A 596 7.89 17.91 25.61
CA GLU A 596 8.72 17.17 26.59
C GLU A 596 8.05 15.86 27.04
N ARG A 597 6.73 15.88 27.23
CA ARG A 597 5.97 14.72 27.67
C ARG A 597 5.98 13.62 26.59
N THR A 598 5.59 13.97 25.35
CA THR A 598 5.53 13.04 24.21
C THR A 598 6.87 12.35 23.96
N VAL A 599 7.97 13.14 23.97
CA VAL A 599 9.32 12.59 23.80
C VAL A 599 9.71 11.73 25.01
N SER A 600 9.39 12.17 26.23
CA SER A 600 9.69 11.42 27.45
C SER A 600 8.99 10.06 27.48
N GLU A 601 7.74 9.97 27.03
CA GLU A 601 7.01 8.70 26.95
C GLU A 601 7.63 7.75 25.90
N ALA A 602 8.02 8.28 24.75
CA ALA A 602 8.69 7.48 23.71
C ALA A 602 10.04 6.90 24.16
N LEU A 603 10.73 7.54 25.12
CA LEU A 603 12.00 7.09 25.67
C LEU A 603 11.88 5.92 26.69
N ASP A 604 10.66 5.61 27.19
CA ASP A 604 10.44 4.55 28.18
C ASP A 604 11.06 3.18 27.83
N PRO A 605 10.87 2.62 26.62
CA PRO A 605 11.47 1.33 26.27
C PRO A 605 13.00 1.38 26.25
N VAL A 606 13.60 2.49 25.84
CA VAL A 606 15.05 2.68 25.80
C VAL A 606 15.63 2.71 27.21
N GLU A 607 15.05 3.53 28.12
CA GLU A 607 15.46 3.59 29.52
C GLU A 607 15.36 2.23 30.21
N ARG A 608 14.21 1.54 30.06
CA ARG A 608 14.01 0.21 30.66
C ARG A 608 14.99 -0.83 30.12
N GLN A 609 15.40 -0.71 28.87
CA GLN A 609 16.35 -1.64 28.27
C GLN A 609 17.78 -1.36 28.75
N VAL A 610 18.17 -0.11 28.94
CA VAL A 610 19.44 0.28 29.58
C VAL A 610 19.45 -0.18 31.03
N ASP A 611 18.39 0.03 31.80
CA ASP A 611 18.26 -0.42 33.19
C ASP A 611 18.39 -1.97 33.32
N ALA A 612 17.97 -2.71 32.30
CA ALA A 612 18.11 -4.15 32.24
C ALA A 612 19.50 -4.63 31.77
N ASP A 613 20.47 -3.74 31.55
CA ASP A 613 21.80 -4.03 30.99
C ASP A 613 21.71 -4.82 29.67
N ALA A 614 20.70 -4.53 28.84
CA ALA A 614 20.47 -5.16 27.55
C ALA A 614 20.97 -4.26 26.40
N PRO A 615 21.50 -4.83 25.32
CA PRO A 615 22.02 -4.05 24.20
C PRO A 615 20.90 -3.28 23.48
N ILE A 616 21.17 -2.03 23.11
CA ILE A 616 20.22 -1.18 22.39
C ILE A 616 20.43 -1.31 20.87
N PRO A 617 19.39 -1.59 20.07
CA PRO A 617 19.47 -1.57 18.61
C PRO A 617 19.57 -0.14 18.10
N THR A 618 20.56 0.11 17.24
CA THR A 618 20.86 1.42 16.67
C THR A 618 21.03 1.34 15.14
N ASN A 619 21.40 2.42 14.49
CA ASN A 619 21.72 2.43 13.05
C ASN A 619 23.02 1.66 12.68
N ASP A 620 23.86 1.34 13.68
CA ASP A 620 25.12 0.62 13.56
C ASP A 620 25.20 -0.64 14.46
N ARG A 621 24.08 -1.02 15.07
CA ARG A 621 23.98 -2.22 15.89
C ARG A 621 22.66 -2.96 15.69
N ILE A 622 22.74 -4.22 15.33
CA ILE A 622 21.62 -5.17 15.28
C ILE A 622 21.64 -6.00 16.55
N VAL A 623 20.47 -6.15 17.19
CA VAL A 623 20.28 -7.03 18.34
C VAL A 623 19.46 -8.23 17.92
N VAL A 624 20.02 -9.44 18.13
CA VAL A 624 19.30 -10.68 17.82
C VAL A 624 18.94 -11.37 19.12
N GLU A 625 17.65 -11.55 19.34
CA GLU A 625 17.11 -12.10 20.56
C GLU A 625 16.16 -13.27 20.29
N GLY A 626 15.88 -14.08 21.28
CA GLY A 626 15.04 -15.25 21.07
C GLY A 626 14.34 -15.74 22.30
N GLN A 627 13.08 -16.16 22.13
CA GLN A 627 12.29 -16.83 23.16
C GLN A 627 11.50 -18.00 22.58
N GLY A 628 11.82 -19.19 23.00
CA GLY A 628 11.09 -20.39 22.56
C GLY A 628 11.32 -20.73 21.10
N ARG A 629 10.36 -20.42 20.23
CA ARG A 629 10.40 -20.61 18.77
C ARG A 629 10.46 -19.30 18.00
N SER A 630 10.44 -18.18 18.68
CA SER A 630 10.52 -16.86 18.07
C SER A 630 11.96 -16.33 18.17
N VAL A 631 12.52 -15.87 17.07
CA VAL A 631 13.76 -15.10 17.00
C VAL A 631 13.41 -13.73 16.43
N VAL A 632 13.78 -12.68 17.17
CA VAL A 632 13.59 -11.30 16.75
C VAL A 632 14.94 -10.70 16.40
N VAL A 633 15.03 -10.06 15.23
CA VAL A 633 16.18 -9.29 14.78
C VAL A 633 15.77 -7.83 14.83
N ASP A 634 16.25 -7.11 15.84
CA ASP A 634 16.02 -5.67 15.96
C ASP A 634 16.97 -4.92 15.03
N ALA A 635 16.44 -4.36 13.95
CA ALA A 635 17.19 -3.76 12.86
C ALA A 635 16.49 -2.49 12.36
N ALA A 636 17.08 -1.33 12.59
CA ALA A 636 16.52 -0.02 12.24
C ALA A 636 16.87 0.35 10.79
N PHE A 637 16.45 -0.46 9.80
CA PHE A 637 16.75 -0.26 8.38
C PHE A 637 15.53 0.02 7.50
N GLY A 638 14.34 0.13 8.08
CA GLY A 638 13.11 0.40 7.34
C GLY A 638 12.46 -0.88 6.78
N HIS A 639 11.26 -0.70 6.24
CA HIS A 639 10.39 -1.83 5.90
C HIS A 639 10.97 -2.74 4.81
N GLU A 640 11.36 -2.17 3.67
CA GLU A 640 11.78 -2.94 2.50
C GLU A 640 13.13 -3.65 2.71
N VAL A 641 14.05 -3.04 3.45
CA VAL A 641 15.33 -3.67 3.79
C VAL A 641 15.11 -4.83 4.76
N ASN A 642 14.30 -4.61 5.79
CA ASN A 642 13.97 -5.64 6.77
C ASN A 642 13.18 -6.79 6.14
N GLU A 643 12.24 -6.50 5.23
CA GLU A 643 11.51 -7.52 4.45
C GLU A 643 12.49 -8.38 3.62
N THR A 644 13.48 -7.73 2.98
CA THR A 644 14.50 -8.41 2.18
C THR A 644 15.38 -9.32 3.02
N LEU A 645 15.90 -8.80 4.14
CA LEU A 645 16.72 -9.57 5.08
C LEU A 645 15.92 -10.71 5.75
N GLY A 646 14.67 -10.44 6.11
CA GLY A 646 13.77 -11.42 6.70
C GLY A 646 13.50 -12.59 5.75
N ARG A 647 13.21 -12.31 4.48
CA ARG A 647 13.04 -13.36 3.45
C ARG A 647 14.31 -14.18 3.25
N LEU A 648 15.46 -13.52 3.21
CA LEU A 648 16.75 -14.18 3.10
C LEU A 648 17.00 -15.11 4.30
N CYS A 649 16.82 -14.62 5.53
CA CYS A 649 16.96 -15.40 6.75
C CYS A 649 15.96 -16.57 6.80
N SER A 650 14.68 -16.31 6.51
CA SER A 650 13.64 -17.35 6.47
C SER A 650 13.99 -18.46 5.48
N ALA A 651 14.45 -18.12 4.27
CA ALA A 651 14.83 -19.09 3.25
C ALA A 651 16.05 -19.92 3.64
N LEU A 652 17.13 -19.28 4.11
CA LEU A 652 18.38 -19.97 4.43
C LEU A 652 18.29 -20.80 5.71
N VAL A 653 17.60 -20.31 6.76
CA VAL A 653 17.29 -21.08 7.96
C VAL A 653 16.36 -22.23 7.62
N GLY A 654 15.36 -22.01 6.78
CA GLY A 654 14.46 -23.07 6.28
C GLY A 654 15.21 -24.16 5.53
N GLN A 655 16.13 -23.79 4.64
CA GLN A 655 17.00 -24.72 3.91
C GLN A 655 17.90 -25.54 4.87
N LYS A 656 18.53 -24.85 5.84
CA LYS A 656 19.41 -25.50 6.84
C LYS A 656 18.66 -26.50 7.72
N THR A 657 17.42 -26.20 8.07
CA THR A 657 16.61 -26.99 9.01
C THR A 657 15.67 -28.00 8.34
N GLY A 658 15.42 -27.84 7.04
CA GLY A 658 14.41 -28.63 6.31
C GLY A 658 12.97 -28.36 6.78
N SER A 659 12.69 -27.19 7.34
CA SER A 659 11.39 -26.79 7.90
C SER A 659 11.02 -25.38 7.45
N SER A 660 9.73 -25.10 7.30
CA SER A 660 9.26 -23.74 7.03
C SER A 660 9.52 -22.82 8.21
N VAL A 661 9.94 -21.61 7.93
CA VAL A 661 10.17 -20.52 8.89
C VAL A 661 9.15 -19.43 8.61
N GLY A 662 8.28 -19.13 9.58
CA GLY A 662 7.35 -17.99 9.51
C GLY A 662 8.09 -16.67 9.67
N MET A 663 7.54 -15.58 9.12
CA MET A 663 8.16 -14.27 9.17
C MET A 663 7.09 -13.19 9.33
N GLU A 664 7.33 -12.25 10.26
CA GLU A 664 6.64 -10.95 10.34
C GLU A 664 7.70 -9.85 10.36
N VAL A 665 7.44 -8.72 9.71
CA VAL A 665 8.41 -7.63 9.56
C VAL A 665 7.74 -6.29 9.85
N ASP A 666 8.45 -5.45 10.59
CA ASP A 666 8.15 -4.03 10.74
C ASP A 666 9.40 -3.18 10.40
N PRO A 667 9.34 -1.84 10.37
CA PRO A 667 10.50 -1.00 10.02
C PRO A 667 11.73 -1.18 10.91
N TYR A 668 11.55 -1.75 12.09
CA TYR A 668 12.56 -1.84 13.16
C TYR A 668 12.87 -3.26 13.59
N ARG A 669 12.08 -4.27 13.10
CA ARG A 669 12.21 -5.67 13.54
C ARG A 669 11.88 -6.65 12.43
N ILE A 670 12.53 -7.82 12.55
CA ILE A 670 12.20 -9.03 11.76
C ILE A 670 11.93 -10.13 12.78
N GLU A 671 10.68 -10.59 12.88
CA GLU A 671 10.34 -11.73 13.73
C GLU A 671 10.28 -13.02 12.89
N LEU A 672 11.02 -14.04 13.30
CA LEU A 672 11.10 -15.34 12.64
C LEU A 672 10.52 -16.43 13.56
N GLU A 673 9.52 -17.17 13.09
CA GLU A 673 9.07 -18.39 13.78
C GLU A 673 9.90 -19.58 13.31
N VAL A 674 10.88 -19.99 14.14
CA VAL A 674 11.88 -21.00 13.80
C VAL A 674 11.56 -22.38 14.39
N PRO A 675 12.07 -23.49 13.79
CA PRO A 675 11.96 -24.83 14.40
C PRO A 675 12.66 -24.93 15.74
N GLY A 676 12.15 -25.77 16.66
CA GLY A 676 12.53 -25.81 18.06
C GLY A 676 13.99 -26.19 18.42
N ARG A 677 14.92 -26.21 17.47
CA ARG A 677 16.36 -26.38 17.67
C ARG A 677 17.17 -25.23 17.08
N THR A 678 16.53 -24.27 16.53
CA THR A 678 17.11 -23.09 15.87
C THR A 678 16.98 -21.90 16.82
N GLY A 679 17.98 -21.04 16.87
CA GLY A 679 18.01 -19.89 17.75
C GLY A 679 18.72 -18.67 17.14
N PRO A 680 18.95 -17.61 17.93
CA PRO A 680 19.61 -16.38 17.48
C PRO A 680 20.94 -16.60 16.76
N SER A 681 21.76 -17.55 17.23
CA SER A 681 23.06 -17.84 16.61
C SER A 681 22.98 -18.39 15.18
N ASP A 682 21.89 -19.08 14.84
CA ASP A 682 21.69 -19.56 13.46
C ASP A 682 21.34 -18.44 12.51
N VAL A 683 20.59 -17.44 12.99
CA VAL A 683 20.24 -16.24 12.22
C VAL A 683 21.46 -15.32 12.05
N ILE A 684 22.26 -15.14 13.09
CA ILE A 684 23.54 -14.41 13.04
C ILE A 684 24.48 -15.06 12.01
N GLU A 685 24.63 -16.38 12.02
CA GLU A 685 25.47 -17.08 11.04
C GLU A 685 25.02 -16.79 9.61
N VAL A 686 23.71 -16.72 9.34
CA VAL A 686 23.18 -16.34 8.02
C VAL A 686 23.58 -14.93 7.65
N LEU A 687 23.42 -13.94 8.55
CA LEU A 687 23.75 -12.53 8.29
C LEU A 687 25.27 -12.33 8.11
N GLU A 688 26.11 -13.04 8.85
CA GLU A 688 27.58 -12.92 8.76
C GLU A 688 28.18 -13.63 7.54
N THR A 689 27.58 -14.74 7.09
CA THR A 689 28.19 -15.60 6.07
C THR A 689 27.59 -15.46 4.68
N THR A 690 26.44 -14.81 4.54
CA THR A 690 25.81 -14.62 3.21
C THR A 690 26.59 -13.59 2.41
N ASP A 691 27.15 -14.01 1.26
CA ASP A 691 27.85 -13.12 0.36
C ASP A 691 26.88 -12.08 -0.24
N PRO A 692 27.13 -10.76 -0.05
CA PRO A 692 26.29 -9.70 -0.63
C PRO A 692 26.04 -9.83 -2.13
N ALA A 693 27.03 -10.35 -2.89
CA ALA A 693 26.92 -10.55 -4.33
C ALA A 693 25.90 -11.64 -4.73
N HIS A 694 25.47 -12.50 -3.80
CA HIS A 694 24.55 -13.58 -4.07
C HIS A 694 23.11 -13.32 -3.58
N VAL A 695 22.85 -12.17 -2.96
CA VAL A 695 21.55 -11.84 -2.35
C VAL A 695 20.41 -11.93 -3.37
N GLU A 696 20.60 -11.32 -4.55
CA GLU A 696 19.60 -11.30 -5.63
C GLU A 696 19.21 -12.74 -6.05
N GLY A 697 20.20 -13.59 -6.36
CA GLY A 697 19.92 -14.97 -6.78
C GLY A 697 19.31 -15.84 -5.68
N LEU A 698 19.69 -15.62 -4.41
CA LEU A 698 19.09 -16.34 -3.28
C LEU A 698 17.62 -15.93 -3.06
N LEU A 699 17.31 -14.65 -3.20
CA LEU A 699 15.94 -14.14 -3.10
C LEU A 699 15.06 -14.63 -4.25
N GLU A 700 15.59 -14.65 -5.48
CA GLU A 700 14.86 -15.22 -6.62
C GLU A 700 14.48 -16.68 -6.35
N LEU A 701 15.43 -17.49 -5.86
CA LEU A 701 15.15 -18.89 -5.49
C LEU A 701 14.11 -19.00 -4.36
N ALA A 702 14.17 -18.13 -3.37
CA ALA A 702 13.22 -18.10 -2.26
C ALA A 702 11.80 -17.73 -2.73
N LEU A 703 11.69 -16.78 -3.66
CA LEU A 703 10.43 -16.30 -4.19
C LEU A 703 9.68 -17.32 -5.04
N LYS A 704 10.37 -18.29 -5.68
CA LYS A 704 9.73 -19.30 -6.54
C LYS A 704 8.58 -20.05 -5.84
N ASN A 705 8.67 -20.21 -4.53
CA ASN A 705 7.63 -20.88 -3.75
C ASN A 705 6.63 -19.91 -3.09
N SER A 706 6.82 -18.60 -3.26
CA SER A 706 5.97 -17.60 -2.60
C SER A 706 4.65 -17.38 -3.36
N GLY A 707 3.57 -17.13 -2.60
CA GLY A 707 2.29 -16.69 -3.15
C GLY A 707 2.40 -15.36 -3.89
N THR A 708 3.25 -14.45 -3.40
CA THR A 708 3.49 -13.12 -3.99
C THR A 708 4.01 -13.24 -5.43
N LEU A 709 5.06 -14.03 -5.69
CA LEU A 709 5.56 -14.21 -7.05
C LEU A 709 4.54 -14.85 -7.98
N LYS A 710 3.82 -15.88 -7.50
CA LYS A 710 2.79 -16.56 -8.28
C LYS A 710 1.65 -15.64 -8.68
N PHE A 711 1.23 -14.76 -7.78
CA PHE A 711 0.22 -13.74 -8.03
C PHE A 711 0.72 -12.70 -9.05
N THR A 712 1.90 -12.12 -8.83
CA THR A 712 2.53 -11.16 -9.75
C THR A 712 2.75 -11.76 -11.13
N LEU A 713 3.20 -13.04 -11.21
CA LEU A 713 3.39 -13.75 -12.47
C LEU A 713 2.09 -13.86 -13.29
N ALA A 714 0.97 -14.13 -12.64
CA ALA A 714 -0.33 -14.19 -13.32
C ALA A 714 -0.75 -12.81 -13.88
N GLN A 715 -0.52 -11.74 -13.13
CA GLN A 715 -0.78 -10.37 -13.60
C GLN A 715 0.13 -9.98 -14.76
N VAL A 716 1.43 -10.21 -14.63
CA VAL A 716 2.42 -9.94 -15.69
C VAL A 716 2.13 -10.77 -16.93
N ALA A 717 1.79 -12.06 -16.80
CA ALA A 717 1.42 -12.93 -17.92
C ALA A 717 0.19 -12.41 -18.68
N ALA A 718 -0.77 -11.82 -17.99
CA ALA A 718 -1.91 -11.16 -18.62
C ALA A 718 -1.47 -9.89 -19.38
N LYS A 719 -0.57 -9.08 -18.82
CA LYS A 719 -0.02 -7.88 -19.48
C LYS A 719 0.87 -8.23 -20.69
N PHE A 720 1.57 -9.35 -20.68
CA PHE A 720 2.28 -9.89 -21.86
C PHE A 720 1.35 -10.55 -22.89
N GLY A 721 0.07 -10.78 -22.57
CA GLY A 721 -0.86 -11.49 -23.43
C GLY A 721 -0.62 -12.99 -23.52
N ALA A 722 0.22 -13.56 -22.65
CA ALA A 722 0.38 -15.00 -22.47
C ALA A 722 -0.90 -15.63 -21.88
N LEU A 723 -1.62 -14.87 -21.05
CA LEU A 723 -2.99 -15.16 -20.62
C LEU A 723 -3.99 -14.26 -21.34
N LYS A 724 -5.15 -14.81 -21.71
CA LYS A 724 -6.18 -14.02 -22.42
C LYS A 724 -6.81 -12.93 -21.58
N ARG A 725 -6.88 -13.12 -20.27
CA ARG A 725 -7.34 -12.19 -19.25
C ARG A 725 -6.94 -12.74 -17.88
N TYR A 726 -6.62 -11.87 -16.93
CA TYR A 726 -6.56 -12.22 -15.52
C TYR A 726 -7.99 -12.64 -15.06
N GLN A 727 -8.14 -13.75 -14.38
CA GLN A 727 -9.44 -14.32 -13.94
C GLN A 727 -9.43 -14.69 -12.45
N GLY A 728 -8.64 -13.98 -11.63
CA GLY A 728 -8.49 -14.31 -10.22
C GLY A 728 -7.52 -15.49 -9.94
N GLN A 729 -7.03 -15.54 -8.70
CA GLN A 729 -6.01 -16.52 -8.29
C GLN A 729 -6.52 -17.97 -8.25
N GLY A 730 -7.81 -18.19 -7.93
CA GLY A 730 -8.38 -19.52 -7.72
C GLY A 730 -8.57 -20.38 -8.97
N ARG A 731 -8.49 -19.78 -10.16
CA ARG A 731 -8.81 -20.48 -11.45
C ARG A 731 -7.59 -21.01 -12.20
N PHE A 732 -6.38 -20.61 -11.81
CA PHE A 732 -5.14 -21.07 -12.45
C PHE A 732 -4.35 -21.96 -11.50
N GLY A 733 -3.92 -23.13 -11.96
CA GLY A 733 -2.90 -23.88 -11.23
C GLY A 733 -1.60 -23.07 -11.24
N ALA A 734 -1.37 -22.25 -10.21
CA ALA A 734 -0.26 -21.30 -10.12
C ALA A 734 1.11 -21.97 -10.36
N ASP A 735 1.31 -23.18 -9.86
CA ASP A 735 2.54 -23.95 -10.08
C ASP A 735 2.71 -24.37 -11.55
N ARG A 736 1.61 -24.62 -12.27
CA ARG A 736 1.68 -24.95 -13.71
C ARG A 736 2.01 -23.73 -14.55
N LEU A 737 1.49 -22.57 -14.16
CA LEU A 737 1.82 -21.29 -14.80
C LEU A 737 3.29 -20.97 -14.60
N LEU A 738 3.79 -21.10 -13.38
CA LEU A 738 5.20 -20.91 -13.05
C LEU A 738 6.09 -21.82 -13.89
N ALA A 739 5.83 -23.13 -13.89
CA ALA A 739 6.60 -24.10 -14.67
C ALA A 739 6.56 -23.85 -16.19
N ALA A 740 5.48 -23.23 -16.70
CA ALA A 740 5.35 -22.92 -18.12
C ALA A 740 6.10 -21.64 -18.54
N LEU A 741 6.33 -20.72 -17.62
CA LEU A 741 6.88 -19.38 -17.88
C LEU A 741 8.27 -19.15 -17.28
N GLU A 742 8.85 -20.09 -16.52
CA GLU A 742 10.11 -19.96 -15.78
C GLU A 742 11.30 -19.47 -16.65
N ASP A 743 11.37 -19.89 -17.90
CA ASP A 743 12.45 -19.51 -18.82
C ASP A 743 12.00 -18.41 -19.82
N THR A 744 11.11 -17.52 -19.43
CA THR A 744 10.56 -16.49 -20.32
C THR A 744 10.73 -15.09 -19.74
N PRO A 745 10.73 -14.03 -20.58
CA PRO A 745 10.77 -12.65 -20.10
C PRO A 745 9.56 -12.27 -19.22
N VAL A 746 8.50 -13.08 -19.22
CA VAL A 746 7.35 -12.93 -18.32
C VAL A 746 7.73 -13.24 -16.88
N TYR A 747 8.50 -14.30 -16.67
CA TYR A 747 9.02 -14.66 -15.35
C TYR A 747 10.02 -13.61 -14.83
N ASP A 748 10.97 -13.20 -15.70
CA ASP A 748 11.97 -12.19 -15.35
C ASP A 748 11.32 -10.88 -14.92
N GLU A 749 10.25 -10.48 -15.62
CA GLU A 749 9.49 -9.29 -15.25
C GLU A 749 8.73 -9.46 -13.93
N ALA A 750 8.15 -10.64 -13.68
CA ALA A 750 7.44 -10.89 -12.42
C ALA A 750 8.39 -10.83 -11.22
N VAL A 751 9.60 -11.38 -11.33
CA VAL A 751 10.66 -11.27 -10.30
C VAL A 751 11.06 -9.81 -10.10
N ARG A 752 11.33 -9.09 -11.19
CA ARG A 752 11.70 -7.66 -11.15
C ARG A 752 10.62 -6.82 -10.49
N GLU A 753 9.35 -7.08 -10.79
CA GLU A 753 8.22 -6.38 -10.17
C GLU A 753 8.19 -6.59 -8.66
N VAL A 754 8.36 -7.84 -8.19
CA VAL A 754 8.43 -8.12 -6.74
C VAL A 754 9.64 -7.42 -6.10
N PHE A 755 10.79 -7.43 -6.76
CA PHE A 755 11.99 -6.73 -6.27
C PHE A 755 11.77 -5.22 -6.18
N HIS A 756 11.15 -4.63 -7.20
CA HIS A 756 10.89 -3.19 -7.21
C HIS A 756 9.81 -2.76 -6.22
N THR A 757 8.77 -3.59 -6.03
CA THR A 757 7.61 -3.18 -5.23
C THR A 757 7.71 -3.54 -3.76
N ASP A 758 8.40 -4.63 -3.42
CA ASP A 758 8.34 -5.20 -2.07
C ASP A 758 9.71 -5.31 -1.39
N LEU A 759 10.83 -5.18 -2.14
CA LEU A 759 12.16 -5.48 -1.62
C LEU A 759 13.16 -4.37 -1.97
N ALA A 760 14.19 -4.24 -1.10
CA ALA A 760 15.35 -3.35 -1.30
C ALA A 760 16.64 -4.17 -1.38
N VAL A 761 16.81 -4.91 -2.50
CA VAL A 761 17.89 -5.91 -2.69
C VAL A 761 19.28 -5.30 -2.53
N ASP A 762 19.55 -4.18 -3.21
CA ASP A 762 20.86 -3.50 -3.15
C ASP A 762 21.16 -2.97 -1.75
N ALA A 763 20.17 -2.38 -1.08
CA ALA A 763 20.34 -1.87 0.28
C ALA A 763 20.55 -3.00 1.31
N ALA A 764 19.86 -4.14 1.16
CA ALA A 764 20.08 -5.31 2.00
C ALA A 764 21.47 -5.91 1.78
N ALA A 765 21.95 -5.97 0.53
CA ALA A 765 23.32 -6.39 0.22
C ALA A 765 24.36 -5.44 0.83
N GLU A 766 24.13 -4.12 0.81
CA GLU A 766 24.96 -3.13 1.49
C GLU A 766 25.02 -3.36 3.00
N VAL A 767 23.85 -3.60 3.65
CA VAL A 767 23.78 -3.92 5.09
C VAL A 767 24.61 -5.16 5.41
N LEU A 768 24.51 -6.25 4.63
CA LEU A 768 25.34 -7.44 4.82
C LEU A 768 26.83 -7.14 4.66
N GLY A 769 27.21 -6.31 3.69
CA GLY A 769 28.60 -5.86 3.52
C GLY A 769 29.10 -5.07 4.73
N ARG A 770 28.28 -4.19 5.30
CA ARG A 770 28.60 -3.42 6.52
C ARG A 770 28.73 -4.30 7.76
N ILE A 771 27.89 -5.35 7.87
CA ILE A 771 28.03 -6.37 8.93
C ILE A 771 29.40 -7.07 8.80
N GLN A 772 29.76 -7.53 7.61
CA GLN A 772 30.99 -8.27 7.36
C GLN A 772 32.25 -7.42 7.48
N SER A 773 32.16 -6.11 7.24
CA SER A 773 33.25 -5.14 7.47
C SER A 773 33.42 -4.76 8.95
N GLY A 774 32.46 -5.09 9.80
CA GLY A 774 32.42 -4.68 11.21
C GLY A 774 31.98 -3.23 11.44
N GLU A 775 31.30 -2.61 10.44
CA GLU A 775 30.67 -1.30 10.62
C GLU A 775 29.31 -1.42 11.36
N ILE A 776 28.66 -2.56 11.25
CA ILE A 776 27.46 -2.90 12.01
C ILE A 776 27.79 -4.03 12.97
N ASP A 777 27.58 -3.80 14.26
CA ASP A 777 27.75 -4.78 15.31
C ASP A 777 26.55 -5.74 15.37
N LEU A 778 26.78 -7.06 15.35
CA LEU A 778 25.80 -8.09 15.64
C LEU A 778 25.94 -8.55 17.09
N VAL A 779 24.92 -8.30 17.89
CA VAL A 779 24.93 -8.69 19.32
C VAL A 779 23.70 -9.52 19.67
N THR A 780 23.81 -10.39 20.69
CA THR A 780 22.69 -11.19 21.18
C THR A 780 22.17 -10.69 22.50
N ALA A 781 20.83 -10.66 22.66
CA ALA A 781 20.21 -10.56 23.97
C ALA A 781 19.71 -11.94 24.45
N ARG A 782 19.70 -12.16 25.77
CA ARG A 782 19.35 -13.46 26.36
C ARG A 782 17.85 -13.72 26.42
N GLU A 783 17.07 -12.68 26.50
CA GLU A 783 15.61 -12.67 26.58
C GLU A 783 15.06 -11.57 25.67
N LEU A 784 13.77 -11.59 25.38
CA LEU A 784 13.13 -10.51 24.62
C LEU A 784 13.24 -9.19 25.40
N THR A 785 13.71 -8.17 24.70
CA THR A 785 13.93 -6.84 25.27
C THR A 785 12.67 -5.96 25.20
N PRO A 786 12.59 -4.86 25.96
CA PRO A 786 11.49 -3.89 25.84
C PRO A 786 11.30 -3.34 24.42
N ILE A 787 12.39 -3.09 23.66
CA ILE A 787 12.32 -2.63 22.27
C ILE A 787 11.91 -3.78 21.36
N GLY A 788 12.46 -4.97 21.50
CA GLY A 788 12.14 -6.13 20.69
C GLY A 788 10.69 -6.63 20.83
N THR A 789 10.04 -6.36 21.98
CA THR A 789 8.63 -6.69 22.20
C THR A 789 7.66 -5.59 21.71
N GLY A 790 8.15 -4.38 21.46
CA GLY A 790 7.33 -3.18 21.21
C GLY A 790 6.54 -3.17 19.90
N GLY A 791 6.95 -3.93 18.87
CA GLY A 791 6.29 -3.93 17.56
C GLY A 791 4.96 -4.67 17.47
N ARG A 792 4.60 -5.45 18.48
CA ARG A 792 3.44 -6.35 18.43
C ARG A 792 2.07 -5.68 18.61
N SER A 793 2.02 -4.42 19.06
CA SER A 793 0.78 -3.71 19.39
C SER A 793 0.42 -2.56 18.44
N SER A 794 1.33 -2.10 17.56
CA SER A 794 1.04 -0.94 16.71
C SER A 794 -0.07 -1.24 15.69
N GLY A 795 -1.19 -0.55 15.81
CA GLY A 795 -2.35 -0.63 14.92
C GLY A 795 -3.43 -1.66 15.30
N ARG A 796 -3.17 -2.61 16.22
CA ARG A 796 -4.22 -3.53 16.72
C ARG A 796 -5.07 -2.90 17.82
N GLU A 797 -4.51 -2.02 18.63
CA GLU A 797 -5.19 -1.42 19.80
C GLU A 797 -6.38 -0.53 19.42
N LEU A 798 -6.31 0.18 18.30
CA LEU A 798 -7.45 0.94 17.76
C LEU A 798 -8.65 0.06 17.41
N LEU A 799 -8.42 -1.22 17.19
CA LEU A 799 -9.37 -2.12 16.56
C LEU A 799 -9.98 -3.14 17.51
N VAL A 800 -9.38 -3.36 18.69
CA VAL A 800 -9.83 -4.35 19.67
C VAL A 800 -9.95 -3.70 21.04
N PRO A 801 -11.15 -3.34 21.52
CA PRO A 801 -11.36 -2.97 22.93
C PRO A 801 -10.98 -4.13 23.85
N GLU A 802 -10.33 -3.90 24.99
CA GLU A 802 -10.06 -4.96 25.99
C GLU A 802 -11.34 -5.72 26.40
N ASN A 803 -12.50 -5.07 26.37
CA ASN A 803 -13.80 -5.70 26.60
C ASN A 803 -14.32 -6.55 25.41
N ALA A 804 -13.76 -6.40 24.20
CA ALA A 804 -14.13 -7.24 23.06
C ALA A 804 -13.66 -8.68 23.23
N ASP A 805 -12.54 -8.90 23.92
CA ASP A 805 -12.06 -10.26 24.21
C ASP A 805 -13.09 -11.09 24.98
N ALA A 806 -13.81 -10.49 25.92
CA ALA A 806 -14.85 -11.20 26.69
C ALA A 806 -16.08 -11.53 25.82
N SER A 807 -16.49 -10.63 24.91
CA SER A 807 -17.65 -10.87 24.05
C SER A 807 -17.29 -11.75 22.84
N VAL A 808 -16.08 -11.64 22.29
CA VAL A 808 -15.55 -12.53 21.25
C VAL A 808 -15.45 -13.96 21.79
N VAL A 809 -14.93 -14.12 23.01
CA VAL A 809 -14.85 -15.42 23.69
C VAL A 809 -16.27 -15.98 23.93
N GLU A 810 -17.24 -15.18 24.32
CA GLU A 810 -18.63 -15.65 24.53
C GLU A 810 -19.31 -16.01 23.19
N THR A 811 -19.12 -15.21 22.15
CA THR A 811 -19.61 -15.51 20.78
C THR A 811 -18.97 -16.77 20.21
N LEU A 812 -17.65 -16.94 20.40
CA LEU A 812 -16.92 -18.17 20.04
C LEU A 812 -17.50 -19.38 20.77
N LYS A 813 -17.73 -19.25 22.09
CA LYS A 813 -18.32 -20.27 22.94
C LYS A 813 -19.70 -20.66 22.45
N GLU A 814 -20.59 -19.69 22.20
CA GLU A 814 -21.92 -19.93 21.65
C GLU A 814 -21.85 -20.62 20.29
N ARG A 815 -21.01 -20.15 19.37
CA ARG A 815 -20.83 -20.77 18.06
C ARG A 815 -20.38 -22.23 18.18
N ILE A 816 -19.32 -22.51 18.93
CA ILE A 816 -18.81 -23.88 19.12
C ILE A 816 -19.86 -24.78 19.75
N HIS A 817 -20.66 -24.26 20.68
CA HIS A 817 -21.75 -24.99 21.30
C HIS A 817 -22.91 -25.29 20.34
N GLU A 818 -23.16 -24.44 19.35
CA GLU A 818 -24.15 -24.65 18.29
C GLU A 818 -23.63 -25.53 17.14
N ASP A 819 -22.33 -25.65 16.99
CA ASP A 819 -21.69 -26.46 15.95
C ASP A 819 -22.06 -27.96 16.14
N ARG A 820 -22.03 -28.68 15.01
CA ARG A 820 -22.34 -30.10 14.99
C ARG A 820 -21.06 -30.93 15.01
N VAL A 821 -21.11 -32.06 15.70
CA VAL A 821 -20.04 -33.07 15.71
C VAL A 821 -20.64 -34.44 15.44
N ILE A 822 -19.84 -35.35 14.89
CA ILE A 822 -20.17 -36.76 14.77
C ILE A 822 -19.53 -37.47 15.96
N LEU A 823 -20.36 -38.05 16.83
CA LEU A 823 -19.92 -38.98 17.89
C LEU A 823 -19.97 -40.42 17.34
N ALA A 824 -18.86 -41.10 17.37
CA ALA A 824 -18.73 -42.48 16.89
C ALA A 824 -18.12 -43.41 17.96
N CYS A 825 -18.77 -44.52 18.26
CA CYS A 825 -18.23 -45.50 19.15
C CYS A 825 -17.16 -46.36 18.44
N LEU A 826 -15.92 -46.36 18.98
CA LEU A 826 -14.81 -47.15 18.46
C LEU A 826 -14.73 -48.56 19.12
N HIS A 827 -15.65 -48.90 20.00
CA HIS A 827 -15.73 -50.22 20.63
C HIS A 827 -16.70 -51.16 19.90
N CYS A 828 -17.99 -50.79 19.79
CA CYS A 828 -18.95 -51.57 19.02
C CYS A 828 -18.96 -51.26 17.52
N THR A 829 -18.40 -50.13 17.10
CA THR A 829 -18.33 -49.59 15.72
C THR A 829 -19.71 -49.39 15.03
N GLU A 830 -20.79 -49.71 15.68
CA GLU A 830 -22.16 -49.65 15.14
C GLU A 830 -22.84 -48.30 15.42
N TRP A 831 -22.60 -47.71 16.59
CA TRP A 831 -23.23 -46.45 16.99
C TRP A 831 -22.49 -45.23 16.48
N THR A 832 -23.27 -44.35 15.82
CA THR A 832 -22.83 -43.03 15.36
C THR A 832 -23.96 -42.05 15.54
N ARG A 833 -23.69 -40.83 15.99
CA ARG A 833 -24.70 -39.78 16.17
C ARG A 833 -24.15 -38.40 15.80
N LYS A 834 -24.81 -37.72 14.86
CA LYS A 834 -24.57 -36.32 14.56
C LYS A 834 -25.38 -35.44 15.53
N THR A 835 -24.72 -34.61 16.32
CA THR A 835 -25.36 -33.81 17.38
C THR A 835 -24.70 -32.46 17.55
N LYS A 836 -25.36 -31.47 18.14
CA LYS A 836 -24.76 -30.20 18.52
C LYS A 836 -23.91 -30.40 19.77
N VAL A 837 -22.76 -29.67 19.84
CA VAL A 837 -21.81 -29.74 20.96
C VAL A 837 -22.47 -29.49 22.30
N LYS A 838 -23.39 -28.52 22.40
CA LYS A 838 -24.15 -28.20 23.61
C LYS A 838 -24.94 -29.39 24.17
N ARG A 839 -25.34 -30.34 23.30
CA ARG A 839 -26.12 -31.52 23.68
C ARG A 839 -25.27 -32.73 24.03
N VAL A 840 -23.97 -32.59 23.95
CA VAL A 840 -23.03 -33.66 24.34
C VAL A 840 -22.95 -33.68 25.87
N PRO A 841 -23.10 -34.85 26.52
CA PRO A 841 -22.94 -34.93 27.96
C PRO A 841 -21.45 -34.77 28.38
N ASP A 842 -21.22 -34.38 29.63
CA ASP A 842 -19.87 -34.13 30.17
C ASP A 842 -18.90 -35.31 29.97
N GLN A 843 -19.42 -36.55 30.09
CA GLN A 843 -18.73 -37.80 29.80
C GLN A 843 -19.52 -38.59 28.75
N PRO A 844 -19.18 -38.44 27.44
CA PRO A 844 -19.87 -39.15 26.36
C PRO A 844 -19.73 -40.67 26.49
N ARG A 845 -20.82 -41.42 26.40
CA ARG A 845 -20.87 -42.87 26.36
C ARG A 845 -21.71 -43.38 25.22
N CYS A 846 -21.35 -44.54 24.70
CA CYS A 846 -22.16 -45.22 23.71
C CYS A 846 -23.47 -45.74 24.36
N PRO A 847 -24.64 -45.41 23.84
CA PRO A 847 -25.89 -45.91 24.40
C PRO A 847 -26.13 -47.42 24.14
N GLU A 848 -25.39 -48.01 23.19
CA GLU A 848 -25.55 -49.42 22.77
C GLU A 848 -24.65 -50.39 23.58
N CYS A 849 -23.43 -49.97 23.91
CA CYS A 849 -22.45 -50.83 24.55
C CYS A 849 -21.84 -50.21 25.83
N GLU A 850 -22.34 -49.06 26.26
CA GLU A 850 -21.89 -48.28 27.45
C GLU A 850 -20.39 -47.87 27.45
N SER A 851 -19.69 -48.13 26.35
CA SER A 851 -18.25 -47.80 26.21
C SER A 851 -18.00 -46.30 26.24
N THR A 852 -16.93 -45.86 26.91
CA THR A 852 -16.42 -44.48 26.91
C THR A 852 -15.52 -44.18 25.71
N ARG A 853 -15.19 -45.19 24.87
CA ARG A 853 -14.40 -44.98 23.64
C ARG A 853 -15.22 -44.39 22.52
N VAL A 854 -15.57 -43.13 22.69
CA VAL A 854 -16.36 -42.35 21.74
C VAL A 854 -15.47 -41.28 21.10
N ALA A 855 -15.28 -41.32 19.79
CA ALA A 855 -14.57 -40.31 19.05
C ALA A 855 -15.52 -39.13 18.73
N ALA A 856 -15.03 -37.91 18.81
CA ALA A 856 -15.65 -36.70 18.26
C ALA A 856 -14.97 -36.34 16.94
N LEU A 857 -15.71 -36.31 15.87
CA LEU A 857 -15.22 -36.08 14.51
C LEU A 857 -15.93 -34.87 13.91
N ASN A 858 -15.31 -34.21 12.94
CA ASN A 858 -15.89 -33.12 12.22
C ASN A 858 -17.19 -33.56 11.48
N PRO A 859 -18.26 -32.74 11.42
CA PRO A 859 -19.53 -33.08 10.79
C PRO A 859 -19.44 -33.50 9.31
N TRP A 860 -18.34 -33.16 8.65
CA TRP A 860 -18.06 -33.48 7.24
C TRP A 860 -17.21 -34.75 7.05
N ASP A 861 -16.64 -35.30 8.15
CA ASP A 861 -15.66 -36.39 8.13
C ASP A 861 -16.36 -37.78 8.22
N GLU A 862 -17.37 -37.98 7.38
CA GLU A 862 -18.10 -39.26 7.30
C GLU A 862 -17.22 -40.42 6.79
N GLU A 863 -16.12 -40.09 6.07
CA GLU A 863 -15.14 -41.07 5.61
C GLU A 863 -14.35 -41.69 6.76
N ALA A 864 -14.05 -40.92 7.80
CA ALA A 864 -13.41 -41.47 9.00
C ALA A 864 -14.31 -42.49 9.71
N VAL A 865 -15.62 -42.28 9.72
CA VAL A 865 -16.59 -43.25 10.25
C VAL A 865 -16.62 -44.53 9.41
N LYS A 866 -16.56 -44.41 8.07
CA LYS A 866 -16.49 -45.56 7.16
C LYS A 866 -15.17 -46.29 7.31
N ALA A 867 -14.04 -45.56 7.44
CA ALA A 867 -12.71 -46.13 7.65
C ALA A 867 -12.63 -46.95 8.96
N VAL A 868 -13.22 -46.47 10.05
CA VAL A 868 -13.29 -47.20 11.31
C VAL A 868 -14.03 -48.52 11.14
N ARG A 869 -15.09 -48.59 10.31
CA ARG A 869 -15.89 -49.78 10.08
C ARG A 869 -15.32 -50.78 9.07
N ALA A 870 -14.37 -50.34 8.26
CA ALA A 870 -13.77 -51.18 7.23
C ALA A 870 -12.98 -52.34 7.84
N THR A 871 -13.16 -53.57 7.28
CA THR A 871 -12.45 -54.81 7.70
C THR A 871 -11.07 -54.85 7.06
N GLU A 872 -10.92 -54.44 5.80
CA GLU A 872 -9.62 -54.25 5.14
C GLU A 872 -9.47 -52.73 4.91
N LYS A 873 -8.31 -52.20 5.23
CA LYS A 873 -8.07 -50.74 5.17
C LYS A 873 -6.92 -50.45 4.23
N ASP A 874 -7.10 -49.44 3.39
CA ASP A 874 -5.99 -48.85 2.67
C ASP A 874 -5.22 -47.89 3.59
N GLU A 875 -4.12 -47.33 3.12
CA GLU A 875 -3.22 -46.49 3.89
C GLU A 875 -3.93 -45.18 4.39
N GLU A 876 -4.84 -44.65 3.62
CA GLU A 876 -5.61 -43.48 4.01
C GLU A 876 -6.67 -43.81 5.06
N GLN A 877 -7.35 -44.93 4.93
CA GLN A 877 -8.29 -45.42 5.92
C GLN A 877 -7.61 -45.80 7.24
N GLU A 878 -6.37 -46.28 7.20
CA GLU A 878 -5.56 -46.51 8.41
C GLU A 878 -5.28 -45.19 9.11
N ARG A 879 -4.86 -44.16 8.39
CA ARG A 879 -4.59 -42.82 8.91
C ARG A 879 -5.85 -42.17 9.54
N LEU A 880 -7.00 -42.24 8.84
CA LEU A 880 -8.26 -41.76 9.36
C LEU A 880 -8.71 -42.50 10.62
N THR A 881 -8.52 -43.82 10.66
CA THR A 881 -8.81 -44.64 11.82
C THR A 881 -7.93 -44.27 12.99
N GLU A 882 -6.63 -44.07 12.81
CA GLU A 882 -5.70 -43.64 13.86
C GLU A 882 -6.10 -42.27 14.42
N ARG A 883 -6.47 -41.33 13.56
CA ARG A 883 -6.99 -40.03 13.96
C ARG A 883 -8.25 -40.13 14.82
N ALA A 884 -9.19 -41.00 14.43
CA ALA A 884 -10.39 -41.28 15.23
C ALA A 884 -10.06 -41.85 16.60
N TYR A 885 -9.08 -42.79 16.70
CA TYR A 885 -8.62 -43.32 18.00
C TYR A 885 -7.97 -42.26 18.86
N ARG A 886 -7.19 -41.34 18.31
CA ARG A 886 -6.59 -40.22 19.08
C ARG A 886 -7.70 -39.31 19.61
N SER A 887 -8.73 -39.02 18.83
CA SER A 887 -9.91 -38.26 19.26
C SER A 887 -10.64 -38.98 20.41
N ALA A 888 -10.90 -40.27 20.28
CA ALA A 888 -11.57 -41.03 21.32
C ALA A 888 -10.79 -41.07 22.64
N ASN A 889 -9.47 -41.17 22.59
CA ASN A 889 -8.60 -41.12 23.79
C ASN A 889 -8.73 -39.76 24.51
N LEU A 890 -8.76 -38.67 23.77
CA LEU A 890 -8.96 -37.33 24.34
C LEU A 890 -10.35 -37.19 24.97
N VAL A 891 -11.40 -37.65 24.28
CA VAL A 891 -12.77 -37.60 24.81
C VAL A 891 -12.91 -38.48 26.05
N GLN A 892 -12.27 -39.62 26.06
CA GLN A 892 -12.26 -40.50 27.25
C GLN A 892 -11.59 -39.85 28.48
N SER A 893 -10.51 -39.08 28.24
CA SER A 893 -9.72 -38.45 29.33
C SER A 893 -10.33 -37.12 29.78
N HIS A 894 -10.89 -36.33 28.87
CA HIS A 894 -11.28 -34.94 29.12
C HIS A 894 -12.77 -34.66 28.80
N GLY A 895 -13.56 -35.67 28.46
CA GLY A 895 -15.01 -35.55 28.25
C GLY A 895 -15.42 -34.50 27.24
N LYS A 896 -16.43 -33.71 27.59
CA LYS A 896 -16.99 -32.66 26.77
C LYS A 896 -15.98 -31.56 26.39
N GLN A 897 -15.00 -31.29 27.25
CA GLN A 897 -13.95 -30.29 26.95
C GLN A 897 -13.13 -30.68 25.70
N ALA A 898 -12.83 -31.98 25.52
CA ALA A 898 -12.18 -32.45 24.31
C ALA A 898 -13.08 -32.31 23.08
N VAL A 899 -14.40 -32.53 23.23
CA VAL A 899 -15.36 -32.34 22.13
C VAL A 899 -15.45 -30.88 21.73
N ILE A 900 -15.45 -29.94 22.67
CA ILE A 900 -15.46 -28.49 22.44
C ILE A 900 -14.20 -28.08 21.65
N ALA A 901 -13.00 -28.47 22.12
CA ALA A 901 -11.76 -28.13 21.45
C ALA A 901 -11.69 -28.68 20.00
N MET A 902 -12.17 -29.91 19.78
CA MET A 902 -12.14 -30.54 18.46
C MET A 902 -13.31 -30.11 17.54
N ALA A 903 -14.31 -29.42 18.05
CA ALA A 903 -15.36 -28.81 17.25
C ALA A 903 -14.90 -27.48 16.63
N ALA A 904 -13.82 -26.88 17.16
CA ALA A 904 -13.25 -25.65 16.66
C ALA A 904 -12.58 -25.86 15.27
N ARG A 905 -12.58 -24.82 14.44
CA ARG A 905 -12.12 -24.88 13.07
C ARG A 905 -10.60 -25.14 13.02
N GLY A 906 -10.18 -26.12 12.21
CA GLY A 906 -8.75 -26.48 12.07
C GLY A 906 -8.09 -27.11 13.29
N VAL A 907 -8.84 -27.41 14.35
CA VAL A 907 -8.32 -28.03 15.56
C VAL A 907 -8.47 -29.55 15.49
N GLY A 908 -7.39 -30.23 15.10
CA GLY A 908 -7.30 -31.68 15.14
C GLY A 908 -6.98 -32.22 16.55
N PRO A 909 -6.97 -33.55 16.74
CA PRO A 909 -6.70 -34.16 18.06
C PRO A 909 -5.37 -33.76 18.69
N HIS A 910 -4.34 -33.47 17.90
CA HIS A 910 -3.02 -33.06 18.38
C HIS A 910 -3.06 -31.66 19.02
N ASN A 911 -3.64 -30.70 18.30
CA ASN A 911 -3.78 -29.31 18.77
C ASN A 911 -4.79 -29.23 19.94
N ALA A 912 -5.88 -29.97 19.87
CA ALA A 912 -6.84 -30.09 21.00
C ALA A 912 -6.15 -30.57 22.27
N ALA A 913 -5.24 -31.55 22.18
CA ALA A 913 -4.44 -32.03 23.33
C ALA A 913 -3.56 -30.92 23.93
N ARG A 914 -2.92 -30.09 23.07
CA ARG A 914 -2.10 -28.96 23.51
C ARG A 914 -2.92 -27.89 24.20
N ILE A 915 -4.06 -27.56 23.63
CA ILE A 915 -5.00 -26.59 24.22
C ILE A 915 -5.47 -27.08 25.60
N ILE A 916 -5.89 -28.31 25.71
CA ILE A 916 -6.42 -28.88 26.98
C ILE A 916 -5.34 -29.00 28.08
N ALA A 917 -4.08 -29.28 27.70
CA ALA A 917 -2.98 -29.44 28.62
C ALA A 917 -2.50 -28.17 29.34
N LYS A 918 -2.90 -26.98 28.85
CA LYS A 918 -2.51 -25.70 29.49
C LYS A 918 -3.25 -25.52 30.83
N LEU A 919 -2.51 -25.13 31.89
CA LEU A 919 -3.09 -24.76 33.20
C LEU A 919 -3.75 -23.36 33.06
N ARG A 920 -4.99 -23.22 33.53
CA ARG A 920 -5.77 -21.98 33.43
C ARG A 920 -6.53 -21.71 34.73
N GLU A 921 -6.78 -20.41 34.97
CA GLU A 921 -7.53 -19.96 36.16
C GLU A 921 -9.04 -19.85 35.90
N ASN A 922 -9.44 -19.65 34.63
CA ASN A 922 -10.85 -19.47 34.25
C ASN A 922 -11.22 -20.17 32.93
N GLU A 923 -12.51 -20.34 32.69
CA GLU A 923 -13.07 -20.96 31.47
C GLU A 923 -12.83 -20.08 30.22
N ALA A 924 -12.81 -18.76 30.35
CA ALA A 924 -12.63 -17.84 29.23
C ALA A 924 -11.26 -18.03 28.55
N ASP A 925 -10.22 -18.30 29.32
CA ASP A 925 -8.86 -18.56 28.79
C ASP A 925 -8.82 -19.83 27.93
N PHE A 926 -9.69 -20.82 28.21
CA PHE A 926 -9.80 -21.99 27.35
C PHE A 926 -10.32 -21.66 25.97
N TYR A 927 -11.32 -20.77 25.88
CA TYR A 927 -11.85 -20.34 24.60
C TYR A 927 -10.91 -19.35 23.90
N ARG A 928 -10.14 -18.53 24.63
CA ARG A 928 -9.06 -17.71 24.04
C ARG A 928 -7.99 -18.57 23.35
N ASP A 929 -7.55 -19.65 24.00
CA ASP A 929 -6.58 -20.56 23.38
C ASP A 929 -7.15 -21.28 22.15
N ILE A 930 -8.44 -21.58 22.15
CA ILE A 930 -9.13 -22.12 20.96
C ILE A 930 -9.17 -21.07 19.84
N LEU A 931 -9.53 -19.82 20.17
CA LEU A 931 -9.56 -18.70 19.22
C LEU A 931 -8.19 -18.47 18.57
N GLU A 932 -7.13 -18.45 19.38
CA GLU A 932 -5.76 -18.32 18.89
C GLU A 932 -5.39 -19.45 17.92
N GLN A 933 -5.79 -20.69 18.21
CA GLN A 933 -5.53 -21.81 17.31
C GLN A 933 -6.37 -21.76 16.02
N GLU A 934 -7.61 -21.29 16.08
CA GLU A 934 -8.44 -21.05 14.89
C GLU A 934 -7.83 -19.94 14.02
N ARG A 935 -7.35 -18.84 14.62
CA ARG A 935 -6.63 -17.78 13.95
C ARG A 935 -5.34 -18.30 13.28
N GLN A 936 -4.59 -19.12 13.98
CA GLN A 936 -3.37 -19.74 13.42
C GLN A 936 -3.71 -20.68 12.26
N TYR A 937 -4.78 -21.47 12.36
CA TYR A 937 -5.25 -22.33 11.29
C TYR A 937 -5.69 -21.52 10.06
N ALA A 938 -6.48 -20.46 10.25
CA ALA A 938 -6.92 -19.58 9.16
C ALA A 938 -5.72 -18.92 8.43
N ARG A 939 -4.66 -18.54 9.17
CA ARG A 939 -3.43 -18.00 8.59
C ARG A 939 -2.61 -19.05 7.79
N THR A 940 -2.73 -20.32 8.14
CA THR A 940 -1.93 -21.40 7.53
C THR A 940 -2.72 -22.27 6.57
N GLN A 941 -4.03 -22.09 6.45
CA GLN A 941 -4.90 -22.93 5.59
C GLN A 941 -4.49 -22.84 4.11
N SER A 942 -4.08 -21.68 3.63
CA SER A 942 -3.58 -21.50 2.27
C SER A 942 -2.27 -22.24 1.94
N PHE A 943 -1.63 -22.85 2.95
CA PHE A 943 -0.44 -23.69 2.77
C PHE A 943 -0.75 -25.19 2.66
N TRP A 944 -2.00 -25.61 2.94
CA TRP A 944 -2.38 -27.03 3.03
C TRP A 944 -3.41 -27.47 1.98
N ASP A 945 -4.06 -26.54 1.27
CA ASP A 945 -4.91 -26.74 0.11
C ASP A 945 -4.15 -26.45 -1.19
#